data_60078552849edba950a9625d8a9044f7
#
_entry.id   60078552849edba950a9625d8a9044f7
#
_cell.length_a   1.000
_cell.length_b   1.000
_cell.length_c   1.000
_cell.angle_alpha   90.00
_cell.angle_beta   90.00
_cell.angle_gamma   90.00
#
_symmetry.space_group_name_H-M   'P 1'
#
loop_
_entity.id
_entity.type
_entity.pdbx_description
1 polymer ?
#
loop_
_entity_poly.entity_id
_entity_poly.type
_entity_poly.pdbx_seq_one_letter_code
_entity_poly.pdbx_strand_id
1 'polypeptide(L)'
;MNHSIPPRALLGVALLAVCTSPRAEDETLTVVGKRSQHEEVATATRTATPAKLVPQSIESVKASELTAFGQPTLSEALTGIPGVNASGDTRFDGVTIRGFSASNDFYLDGLRDDMQYTRDLGNIERVEVLKGPAAVLYGRGSTGGIVNRVSKVPQKGQASSVSAQVGSFDSRRFAADLNGEAGERVQVRLNLAQEDKDSFRDDVTSKRTLLAPSVNWEITDTLNWLVQYERNEHDRTPDRGIPGVDGRPADVPIESVYSDTRRDFIDDVAQSTRSRFTWDINDQWQLRQQLGYTTLDSQFDNTYVTSVKGDKVTRARWQQDLKASSLTSNTEAEGQLQTGPIAHRLLVGLEQGWQDRTPKLYQNANPIPAGNLYDPGSLPTYDGAMKLSSDAHHRVRGVGLYVQDQLSLGDWHLLAGLRRDDFTVTSRRNDLDKEETLSVTSLSPRLGLVWNPIEEHAFYTSYSKTFTPVGGELIGITPGDKNNNLDPQHTRLYEGGVKSDWLNGRLATTFSLYRLEMYNKRSKDPLDPTRVILTGLQRTDGIELSARAQLTDEIYLRGGVAIQDAEQVKADADLQGKRPMNVSRQNGQLFAGYQSGKQGWFGETGVTAVGDRFADNANTTTLPGYARFDARAGYRWPQWEAQLSVENLTDHDYFVSATSAAQIMPGTPRQLHLTAAYRF
;
A
#
# COMPACT_ATOMS: atom_id res chain seq x y z
N MET A 1 7.60 16.91 -39.80
CA MET A 1 7.44 18.32 -39.34
C MET A 1 8.10 18.41 -37.99
N ASN A 2 9.09 19.28 -37.87
CA ASN A 2 9.94 19.41 -36.71
C ASN A 2 9.16 19.87 -35.47
N HIS A 3 9.09 19.06 -34.41
CA HIS A 3 8.77 19.54 -33.09
C HIS A 3 10.07 19.76 -32.32
N SER A 4 10.42 21.01 -32.18
CA SER A 4 11.50 21.51 -31.36
C SER A 4 11.14 21.34 -29.86
N ILE A 5 11.97 20.59 -29.15
CA ILE A 5 11.95 20.46 -27.69
C ILE A 5 12.40 21.79 -27.08
N PRO A 6 11.66 22.40 -26.14
CA PRO A 6 12.14 23.61 -25.44
C PRO A 6 13.25 23.24 -24.46
N PRO A 7 14.23 24.14 -24.22
CA PRO A 7 15.37 23.87 -23.36
C PRO A 7 14.93 23.76 -21.88
N ARG A 8 15.41 22.69 -21.22
CA ARG A 8 15.29 22.47 -19.79
C ARG A 8 15.93 23.65 -19.04
N ALA A 9 15.12 24.42 -18.35
CA ALA A 9 15.60 25.41 -17.39
C ALA A 9 16.18 24.65 -16.19
N LEU A 10 17.51 24.66 -16.08
CA LEU A 10 18.22 24.32 -14.85
C LEU A 10 17.83 25.36 -13.78
N LEU A 11 16.93 25.00 -12.89
CA LEU A 11 16.72 25.74 -11.65
C LEU A 11 17.93 25.50 -10.75
N GLY A 12 18.87 26.47 -10.79
CA GLY A 12 19.92 26.57 -9.78
C GLY A 12 19.28 26.94 -8.44
N VAL A 13 19.10 25.98 -7.56
CA VAL A 13 18.76 26.20 -6.16
C VAL A 13 20.02 26.76 -5.49
N ALA A 14 20.03 28.06 -5.23
CA ALA A 14 21.04 28.68 -4.37
C ALA A 14 20.83 28.12 -2.94
N LEU A 15 21.71 27.23 -2.49
CA LEU A 15 21.83 26.80 -1.10
C LEU A 15 22.31 27.98 -0.29
N LEU A 16 21.43 28.70 0.38
CA LEU A 16 21.79 29.56 1.50
C LEU A 16 22.15 28.64 2.69
N ALA A 17 23.44 28.41 2.87
CA ALA A 17 23.95 27.72 4.04
C ALA A 17 23.80 28.63 5.27
N VAL A 18 22.73 28.42 6.03
CA VAL A 18 22.67 28.87 7.42
C VAL A 18 23.31 27.79 8.27
N CYS A 19 24.63 27.85 8.43
CA CYS A 19 25.37 27.03 9.39
C CYS A 19 25.14 27.62 10.80
N THR A 20 24.06 27.24 11.46
CA THR A 20 24.02 27.23 12.93
C THR A 20 24.02 25.77 13.32
N SER A 21 25.13 25.31 13.89
CA SER A 21 25.25 23.97 14.43
C SER A 21 24.35 23.84 15.66
N PRO A 22 23.21 23.19 15.64
CA PRO A 22 22.56 22.75 16.85
C PRO A 22 23.37 21.55 17.35
N ARG A 23 23.66 21.57 18.64
CA ARG A 23 24.12 20.38 19.35
C ARG A 23 23.00 19.39 19.29
N ALA A 24 23.18 18.30 18.54
CA ALA A 24 22.23 17.22 18.45
C ALA A 24 21.95 16.71 19.87
N GLU A 25 20.73 16.93 20.36
CA GLU A 25 20.23 16.20 21.52
C GLU A 25 20.17 14.70 21.16
N ASP A 26 20.47 13.87 22.14
CA ASP A 26 20.57 12.42 22.02
C ASP A 26 19.37 11.81 21.28
N GLU A 27 19.52 11.58 19.98
CA GLU A 27 18.60 10.64 19.30
C GLU A 27 18.69 9.30 20.03
N THR A 28 17.62 8.94 20.70
CA THR A 28 17.48 7.61 21.29
C THR A 28 17.76 6.60 20.20
N LEU A 29 18.72 5.72 20.43
CA LEU A 29 19.01 4.59 19.55
C LEU A 29 17.70 3.94 19.16
N THR A 30 17.34 4.00 17.87
CA THR A 30 16.23 3.24 17.37
C THR A 30 16.65 1.77 17.35
N VAL A 31 16.40 1.08 18.45
CA VAL A 31 16.68 -0.34 18.58
C VAL A 31 15.67 -1.07 17.72
N VAL A 32 16.11 -1.55 16.56
CA VAL A 32 15.27 -2.18 15.53
C VAL A 32 14.47 -3.37 16.08
N GLY A 33 14.99 -4.06 17.09
CA GLY A 33 14.35 -5.21 17.71
C GLY A 33 13.36 -4.89 18.84
N LYS A 34 13.38 -3.69 19.41
CA LYS A 34 12.56 -3.34 20.56
C LYS A 34 11.32 -2.57 20.12
N ARG A 35 10.25 -3.30 19.77
CA ARG A 35 8.91 -2.75 19.67
C ARG A 35 8.11 -3.17 20.88
N SER A 36 7.88 -2.25 21.78
CA SER A 36 6.95 -2.48 22.88
C SER A 36 5.51 -2.50 22.34
N GLN A 37 4.68 -3.41 22.83
CA GLN A 37 3.23 -3.38 22.59
C GLN A 37 2.57 -2.11 23.20
N HIS A 38 3.35 -1.32 23.94
CA HIS A 38 2.95 0.00 24.45
C HIS A 38 3.10 1.13 23.42
N GLU A 39 3.78 0.90 22.28
CA GLU A 39 3.86 1.89 21.20
C GLU A 39 2.47 2.28 20.72
N GLU A 40 2.20 3.58 20.65
CA GLU A 40 0.91 4.09 20.21
C GLU A 40 0.74 3.96 18.69
N VAL A 41 -0.43 3.49 18.30
CA VAL A 41 -0.85 3.38 16.90
C VAL A 41 -2.14 4.16 16.70
N ALA A 42 -2.15 5.04 15.72
CA ALA A 42 -3.31 5.87 15.44
C ALA A 42 -4.18 5.33 14.30
N THR A 43 -3.63 4.57 13.36
CA THR A 43 -4.38 4.07 12.20
C THR A 43 -5.58 3.21 12.60
N ALA A 44 -5.44 2.38 13.64
CA ALA A 44 -6.51 1.45 14.01
C ALA A 44 -7.69 2.10 14.77
N THR A 45 -7.49 3.27 15.40
CA THR A 45 -8.48 3.91 16.27
C THR A 45 -8.66 5.39 16.00
N ARG A 46 -7.82 6.01 15.17
CA ARG A 46 -7.67 7.46 14.97
C ARG A 46 -7.40 8.26 16.25
N THR A 47 -7.05 7.57 17.31
CA THR A 47 -6.63 8.11 18.60
C THR A 47 -5.29 7.48 18.99
N ALA A 48 -4.48 8.16 19.80
CA ALA A 48 -3.23 7.61 20.32
C ALA A 48 -3.55 6.45 21.30
N THR A 49 -3.52 5.21 20.80
CA THR A 49 -3.89 4.01 21.56
C THR A 49 -2.72 3.03 21.57
N PRO A 50 -2.28 2.54 22.77
CA PRO A 50 -1.27 1.48 22.83
C PRO A 50 -1.65 0.27 21.96
N ALA A 51 -0.71 -0.23 21.17
CA ALA A 51 -0.96 -1.31 20.20
C ALA A 51 -1.61 -2.55 20.86
N LYS A 52 -1.26 -2.84 22.11
CA LYS A 52 -1.82 -3.97 22.87
C LYS A 52 -3.31 -3.82 23.18
N LEU A 53 -3.81 -2.58 23.31
CA LEU A 53 -5.23 -2.30 23.60
C LEU A 53 -6.08 -2.16 22.34
N VAL A 54 -5.50 -2.30 21.16
CA VAL A 54 -6.23 -2.32 19.89
C VAL A 54 -6.74 -3.74 19.63
N PRO A 55 -8.07 -3.99 19.60
CA PRO A 55 -8.64 -5.32 19.39
C PRO A 55 -8.63 -5.74 17.91
N GLN A 56 -7.49 -5.62 17.24
CA GLN A 56 -7.29 -5.97 15.82
C GLN A 56 -5.81 -6.13 15.52
N SER A 57 -5.47 -6.98 14.56
CA SER A 57 -4.10 -7.13 14.08
C SER A 57 -3.67 -5.91 13.27
N ILE A 58 -2.57 -5.29 13.65
CA ILE A 58 -1.93 -4.19 12.95
C ILE A 58 -0.42 -4.41 12.90
N GLU A 59 0.15 -4.21 11.74
CA GLU A 59 1.61 -4.19 11.54
C GLU A 59 2.04 -2.77 11.22
N SER A 60 3.04 -2.27 11.93
CA SER A 60 3.69 -0.99 11.66
C SER A 60 5.16 -1.25 11.39
N VAL A 61 5.62 -0.87 10.20
CA VAL A 61 6.99 -1.11 9.75
C VAL A 61 7.60 0.21 9.32
N LYS A 62 8.78 0.54 9.83
CA LYS A 62 9.50 1.76 9.44
C LYS A 62 9.86 1.72 7.96
N ALA A 63 9.77 2.85 7.27
CA ALA A 63 10.17 2.94 5.87
C ALA A 63 11.64 2.55 5.68
N SER A 64 12.52 2.87 6.63
CA SER A 64 13.92 2.45 6.63
C SER A 64 14.14 0.94 6.73
N GLU A 65 13.20 0.18 7.33
CA GLU A 65 13.24 -1.29 7.31
C GLU A 65 12.76 -1.84 5.95
N LEU A 66 11.74 -1.21 5.35
CA LEU A 66 11.18 -1.61 4.06
C LEU A 66 12.15 -1.38 2.90
N THR A 67 12.99 -0.33 3.01
CA THR A 67 13.99 0.04 1.99
C THR A 67 15.42 -0.41 2.35
N ALA A 68 15.56 -1.26 3.36
CA ALA A 68 16.84 -1.65 3.93
C ALA A 68 17.77 -2.38 2.96
N PHE A 69 17.23 -3.13 2.01
CA PHE A 69 17.98 -3.94 1.06
C PHE A 69 18.05 -3.33 -0.34
N GLY A 70 17.11 -2.44 -0.69
CA GLY A 70 17.01 -1.79 -1.98
C GLY A 70 15.88 -0.73 -1.98
N GLN A 71 15.40 -0.37 -3.17
CA GLN A 71 14.29 0.55 -3.35
C GLN A 71 13.10 -0.18 -4.01
N PRO A 72 12.38 -1.02 -3.26
CA PRO A 72 11.24 -1.74 -3.80
C PRO A 72 10.07 -0.80 -4.09
N THR A 73 9.12 -1.25 -4.88
CA THR A 73 7.77 -0.66 -4.88
C THR A 73 7.11 -0.90 -3.52
N LEU A 74 6.08 -0.12 -3.18
CA LEU A 74 5.35 -0.33 -1.92
C LEU A 74 4.81 -1.76 -1.81
N SER A 75 4.29 -2.31 -2.92
CA SER A 75 3.76 -3.67 -2.98
C SER A 75 4.82 -4.74 -2.67
N GLU A 76 6.01 -4.60 -3.25
CA GLU A 76 7.14 -5.52 -3.02
C GLU A 76 7.65 -5.41 -1.58
N ALA A 77 7.76 -4.18 -1.05
CA ALA A 77 8.21 -3.91 0.30
C ALA A 77 7.31 -4.56 1.37
N LEU A 78 6.03 -4.73 1.08
CA LEU A 78 5.06 -5.35 2.00
C LEU A 78 5.00 -6.88 1.87
N THR A 79 5.68 -7.46 0.87
CA THR A 79 5.75 -8.93 0.70
C THR A 79 6.46 -9.58 1.88
N GLY A 80 5.87 -10.63 2.42
CA GLY A 80 6.41 -11.33 3.60
C GLY A 80 5.87 -10.84 4.94
N ILE A 81 5.21 -9.68 5.00
CA ILE A 81 4.34 -9.35 6.14
C ILE A 81 3.27 -10.44 6.24
N PRO A 82 3.02 -11.03 7.43
CA PRO A 82 2.05 -12.11 7.58
C PRO A 82 0.69 -11.76 6.97
N GLY A 83 0.18 -12.62 6.08
CA GLY A 83 -1.10 -12.44 5.40
C GLY A 83 -1.13 -11.40 4.28
N VAL A 84 0.02 -10.82 3.91
CA VAL A 84 0.14 -9.84 2.82
C VAL A 84 0.91 -10.44 1.64
N ASN A 85 0.40 -10.27 0.43
CA ASN A 85 1.04 -10.68 -0.82
C ASN A 85 0.99 -9.52 -1.83
N ALA A 86 2.04 -9.35 -2.63
CA ALA A 86 1.99 -8.45 -3.78
C ALA A 86 0.96 -8.97 -4.81
N SER A 87 0.24 -8.07 -5.45
CA SER A 87 -0.78 -8.39 -6.46
C SER A 87 -0.80 -7.38 -7.58
N GLY A 88 0.34 -6.95 -8.04
CA GLY A 88 0.44 -5.91 -9.05
C GLY A 88 1.36 -6.28 -10.18
N ASP A 89 1.40 -5.39 -11.12
CA ASP A 89 2.40 -5.30 -12.17
C ASP A 89 3.09 -3.93 -12.09
N THR A 90 3.86 -3.55 -13.09
CA THR A 90 4.58 -2.27 -13.11
C THR A 90 3.68 -1.03 -13.24
N ARG A 91 2.36 -1.19 -13.42
CA ARG A 91 1.44 -0.06 -13.67
C ARG A 91 1.10 0.72 -12.40
N PHE A 92 0.87 0.04 -11.29
CA PHE A 92 0.50 0.64 -9.99
C PHE A 92 0.76 -0.33 -8.84
N ASP A 93 0.81 0.21 -7.62
CA ASP A 93 0.88 -0.62 -6.43
C ASP A 93 -0.38 -1.46 -6.24
N GLY A 94 -0.21 -2.72 -5.87
CA GLY A 94 -1.30 -3.62 -5.56
C GLY A 94 -0.91 -4.65 -4.51
N VAL A 95 -1.77 -4.85 -3.53
CA VAL A 95 -1.58 -5.84 -2.48
C VAL A 95 -2.86 -6.64 -2.23
N THR A 96 -2.67 -7.85 -1.76
CA THR A 96 -3.73 -8.70 -1.23
C THR A 96 -3.48 -8.92 0.25
N ILE A 97 -4.46 -8.63 1.10
CA ILE A 97 -4.38 -8.82 2.55
C ILE A 97 -5.41 -9.89 2.93
N ARG A 98 -4.96 -10.94 3.61
CA ARG A 98 -5.82 -12.05 4.05
C ARG A 98 -6.69 -12.66 2.93
N GLY A 99 -6.14 -12.71 1.71
CA GLY A 99 -6.84 -13.27 0.55
C GLY A 99 -7.78 -12.33 -0.20
N PHE A 100 -7.87 -11.05 0.19
CA PHE A 100 -8.71 -10.05 -0.46
C PHE A 100 -7.87 -8.91 -1.01
N SER A 101 -8.24 -8.36 -2.17
CA SER A 101 -7.58 -7.20 -2.75
C SER A 101 -7.69 -6.00 -1.81
N ALA A 102 -6.59 -5.27 -1.66
CA ALA A 102 -6.50 -3.98 -0.99
C ALA A 102 -5.78 -2.94 -1.90
N SER A 103 -5.82 -3.15 -3.22
CA SER A 103 -5.12 -2.31 -4.19
C SER A 103 -5.67 -0.88 -4.30
N ASN A 104 -6.87 -0.61 -3.79
CA ASN A 104 -7.46 0.72 -3.71
C ASN A 104 -7.76 1.15 -2.26
N ASP A 105 -7.16 0.47 -1.29
CA ASP A 105 -7.29 0.76 0.14
C ASP A 105 -5.98 1.31 0.70
N PHE A 106 -5.29 2.14 -0.10
CA PHE A 106 -4.14 2.93 0.34
C PHE A 106 -4.59 4.25 0.96
N TYR A 107 -3.83 4.67 1.96
CA TYR A 107 -4.03 5.91 2.69
C TYR A 107 -2.70 6.63 2.88
N LEU A 108 -2.78 7.94 3.05
CA LEU A 108 -1.65 8.80 3.41
C LEU A 108 -2.08 9.70 4.58
N ASP A 109 -1.44 9.51 5.74
CA ASP A 109 -1.77 10.19 7.00
C ASP A 109 -3.26 10.05 7.41
N GLY A 110 -3.86 8.87 7.10
CA GLY A 110 -5.26 8.58 7.38
C GLY A 110 -6.26 9.13 6.36
N LEU A 111 -5.83 9.88 5.35
CA LEU A 111 -6.66 10.32 4.22
C LEU A 111 -6.55 9.32 3.07
N ARG A 112 -7.67 9.05 2.38
CA ARG A 112 -7.73 8.10 1.28
C ARG A 112 -6.85 8.52 0.11
N ASP A 113 -6.04 7.57 -0.37
CA ASP A 113 -5.15 7.68 -1.54
C ASP A 113 -5.34 6.45 -2.44
N ASP A 114 -6.52 6.33 -3.05
CA ASP A 114 -6.96 5.18 -3.84
C ASP A 114 -6.73 5.35 -5.35
N MET A 115 -5.88 6.27 -5.75
CA MET A 115 -5.48 6.45 -7.14
C MET A 115 -4.46 5.40 -7.57
N GLN A 116 -4.52 5.01 -8.85
CA GLN A 116 -3.68 3.97 -9.43
C GLN A 116 -2.34 4.53 -9.91
N TYR A 117 -1.34 4.55 -9.05
CA TYR A 117 0.05 4.92 -9.34
C TYR A 117 1.01 4.17 -8.42
N THR A 118 2.30 4.25 -8.66
CA THR A 118 3.32 3.69 -7.77
C THR A 118 3.84 4.77 -6.81
N ARG A 119 4.00 4.41 -5.53
CA ARG A 119 4.30 5.33 -4.42
C ARG A 119 5.75 5.25 -4.00
N ASP A 120 6.42 6.39 -3.87
CA ASP A 120 7.75 6.47 -3.27
C ASP A 120 7.65 6.47 -1.73
N LEU A 121 8.68 5.94 -1.06
CA LEU A 121 8.78 5.89 0.40
C LEU A 121 9.73 6.95 0.98
N GLY A 122 10.31 7.82 0.17
CA GLY A 122 11.33 8.79 0.59
C GLY A 122 10.87 9.80 1.64
N ASN A 123 9.59 10.18 1.62
CA ASN A 123 8.96 11.08 2.61
C ASN A 123 8.14 10.35 3.67
N ILE A 124 8.25 9.01 3.74
CA ILE A 124 7.46 8.18 4.65
C ILE A 124 8.29 7.78 5.86
N GLU A 125 7.71 7.92 7.04
CA GLU A 125 8.31 7.50 8.31
C GLU A 125 8.08 6.00 8.53
N ARG A 126 6.83 5.55 8.34
CA ARG A 126 6.42 4.15 8.50
C ARG A 126 5.19 3.83 7.66
N VAL A 127 4.99 2.57 7.42
CA VAL A 127 3.78 2.02 6.80
C VAL A 127 3.05 1.16 7.82
N GLU A 128 1.75 1.43 7.99
CA GLU A 128 0.89 0.69 8.90
C GLU A 128 -0.11 -0.13 8.08
N VAL A 129 -0.12 -1.44 8.29
CA VAL A 129 -1.05 -2.38 7.66
C VAL A 129 -2.07 -2.81 8.70
N LEU A 130 -3.28 -2.27 8.64
CA LEU A 130 -4.40 -2.68 9.46
C LEU A 130 -5.14 -3.80 8.74
N LYS A 131 -5.21 -4.99 9.33
CA LYS A 131 -5.73 -6.19 8.69
C LYS A 131 -7.22 -6.39 9.01
N GLY A 132 -8.02 -6.58 7.96
CA GLY A 132 -9.48 -6.70 8.05
C GLY A 132 -10.24 -5.36 7.94
N PRO A 133 -11.58 -5.41 7.93
CA PRO A 133 -12.44 -4.24 7.73
C PRO A 133 -12.18 -3.09 8.71
N ALA A 134 -11.99 -1.88 8.16
CA ALA A 134 -11.74 -0.65 8.90
C ALA A 134 -12.79 0.44 8.62
N ALA A 135 -13.96 0.06 8.10
CA ALA A 135 -14.95 0.99 7.58
C ALA A 135 -15.47 2.01 8.59
N VAL A 136 -15.51 1.71 9.88
CA VAL A 136 -15.95 2.68 10.90
C VAL A 136 -15.15 3.97 10.85
N LEU A 137 -13.85 3.90 10.57
CA LEU A 137 -12.97 5.06 10.51
C LEU A 137 -12.65 5.51 9.07
N TYR A 138 -12.70 4.60 8.11
CA TYR A 138 -12.18 4.79 6.75
C TYR A 138 -13.24 4.66 5.64
N GLY A 139 -14.49 4.35 6.02
CA GLY A 139 -15.62 4.25 5.09
C GLY A 139 -15.54 3.03 4.16
N ARG A 140 -15.97 3.21 2.93
CA ARG A 140 -16.05 2.16 1.91
C ARG A 140 -14.74 1.42 1.66
N GLY A 141 -14.78 0.21 1.12
CA GLY A 141 -13.60 -0.61 0.82
C GLY A 141 -13.06 -1.31 2.05
N SER A 142 -11.74 -1.40 2.18
CA SER A 142 -11.03 -2.05 3.28
C SER A 142 -11.46 -3.51 3.52
N THR A 143 -11.72 -4.24 2.44
CA THR A 143 -12.16 -5.63 2.51
C THR A 143 -11.15 -6.54 3.21
N GLY A 144 -9.90 -6.57 2.72
CA GLY A 144 -8.79 -7.31 3.34
C GLY A 144 -8.10 -6.53 4.45
N GLY A 145 -8.16 -5.21 4.37
CA GLY A 145 -7.47 -4.28 5.26
C GLY A 145 -7.13 -2.98 4.56
N ILE A 146 -6.36 -2.14 5.22
CA ILE A 146 -5.84 -0.89 4.66
C ILE A 146 -4.31 -0.81 4.82
N VAL A 147 -3.68 -0.08 3.91
CA VAL A 147 -2.26 0.29 3.98
C VAL A 147 -2.16 1.79 4.14
N ASN A 148 -1.77 2.25 5.33
CA ASN A 148 -1.61 3.67 5.63
C ASN A 148 -0.13 4.04 5.65
N ARG A 149 0.28 4.94 4.77
CA ARG A 149 1.60 5.58 4.79
C ARG A 149 1.54 6.76 5.75
N VAL A 150 2.41 6.75 6.76
CA VAL A 150 2.56 7.86 7.70
C VAL A 150 3.77 8.67 7.27
N SER A 151 3.53 9.92 6.91
CA SER A 151 4.58 10.79 6.37
C SER A 151 5.50 11.32 7.48
N LYS A 152 6.73 11.63 7.08
CA LYS A 152 7.67 12.38 7.90
C LYS A 152 7.13 13.79 8.11
N VAL A 153 7.17 14.27 9.35
CA VAL A 153 6.77 15.63 9.72
C VAL A 153 7.96 16.45 10.18
N PRO A 154 7.91 17.80 10.05
CA PRO A 154 8.93 18.67 10.64
C PRO A 154 8.99 18.50 12.16
N GLN A 155 10.20 18.41 12.73
CA GLN A 155 10.43 18.24 14.18
C GLN A 155 11.61 19.10 14.64
N LYS A 156 11.53 19.66 15.87
CA LYS A 156 12.64 20.38 16.48
C LYS A 156 13.81 19.44 16.78
N GLY A 157 15.03 19.89 16.49
CA GLY A 157 16.25 19.17 16.84
C GLY A 157 16.53 17.89 16.01
N GLN A 158 15.70 17.54 15.03
CA GLN A 158 15.94 16.38 14.19
C GLN A 158 17.03 16.69 13.15
N ALA A 159 18.01 15.78 13.03
CA ALA A 159 19.10 15.92 12.06
C ALA A 159 18.60 15.82 10.61
N SER A 160 19.22 16.58 9.73
CA SER A 160 19.09 16.47 8.28
C SER A 160 19.96 15.33 7.73
N SER A 161 19.63 14.81 6.57
CA SER A 161 20.44 13.81 5.90
C SER A 161 20.39 13.93 4.38
N VAL A 162 21.47 13.50 3.74
CA VAL A 162 21.56 13.27 2.30
C VAL A 162 22.10 11.87 2.07
N SER A 163 21.63 11.20 1.03
CA SER A 163 22.10 9.85 0.68
C SER A 163 22.24 9.69 -0.82
N ALA A 164 23.21 8.86 -1.21
CA ALA A 164 23.38 8.40 -2.58
C ALA A 164 23.47 6.87 -2.58
N GLN A 165 22.81 6.25 -3.53
CA GLN A 165 22.80 4.80 -3.74
C GLN A 165 23.12 4.50 -5.20
N VAL A 166 23.96 3.49 -5.41
CA VAL A 166 24.21 2.89 -6.73
C VAL A 166 24.04 1.38 -6.61
N GLY A 167 23.62 0.73 -7.67
CA GLY A 167 23.36 -0.70 -7.62
C GLY A 167 23.32 -1.39 -8.97
N SER A 168 22.96 -2.66 -8.95
CA SER A 168 22.73 -3.48 -10.13
C SER A 168 21.72 -2.82 -11.08
N PHE A 169 21.79 -3.17 -12.36
CA PHE A 169 20.92 -2.66 -13.42
C PHE A 169 20.98 -1.12 -13.54
N ASP A 170 22.19 -0.57 -13.52
CA ASP A 170 22.49 0.87 -13.59
C ASP A 170 21.67 1.75 -12.63
N SER A 171 21.24 1.15 -11.51
CA SER A 171 20.41 1.82 -10.52
C SER A 171 21.19 2.93 -9.81
N ARG A 172 20.62 4.12 -9.80
CA ARG A 172 21.16 5.31 -9.13
C ARG A 172 20.04 6.05 -8.42
N ARG A 173 20.22 6.32 -7.14
CA ARG A 173 19.27 7.11 -6.38
C ARG A 173 20.00 8.15 -5.54
N PHE A 174 19.51 9.37 -5.56
CA PHE A 174 19.87 10.44 -4.64
C PHE A 174 18.65 10.81 -3.80
N ALA A 175 18.81 10.99 -2.48
CA ALA A 175 17.75 11.46 -1.62
C ALA A 175 18.27 12.47 -0.59
N ALA A 176 17.41 13.41 -0.20
CA ALA A 176 17.66 14.38 0.84
C ALA A 176 16.45 14.50 1.77
N ASP A 177 16.71 14.55 3.06
CA ASP A 177 15.75 14.78 4.13
C ASP A 177 16.27 15.95 4.95
N LEU A 178 15.77 17.13 4.66
CA LEU A 178 16.24 18.38 5.25
C LEU A 178 15.19 18.88 6.24
N ASN A 179 15.56 18.94 7.51
CA ASN A 179 14.71 19.41 8.58
C ASN A 179 15.32 20.67 9.21
N GLY A 180 14.49 21.64 9.58
CA GLY A 180 14.97 22.90 10.14
C GLY A 180 13.89 23.67 10.86
N GLU A 181 14.31 24.72 11.55
CA GLU A 181 13.45 25.65 12.27
C GLU A 181 13.48 27.03 11.58
N ALA A 182 12.29 27.56 11.28
CA ALA A 182 12.11 28.91 10.72
C ALA A 182 11.59 29.88 11.81
N GLY A 183 12.11 29.77 13.02
CA GLY A 183 11.70 30.48 14.22
C GLY A 183 11.26 29.54 15.33
N GLU A 184 10.89 30.10 16.49
CA GLU A 184 10.61 29.31 17.70
C GLU A 184 9.38 28.37 17.54
N ARG A 185 8.43 28.74 16.68
CA ARG A 185 7.12 28.06 16.52
C ARG A 185 6.88 27.49 15.13
N VAL A 186 7.87 27.58 14.23
CA VAL A 186 7.72 27.08 12.85
C VAL A 186 8.86 26.12 12.53
N GLN A 187 8.51 24.89 12.21
CA GLN A 187 9.44 23.87 11.74
C GLN A 187 9.15 23.58 10.26
N VAL A 188 10.19 23.34 9.49
CA VAL A 188 10.10 23.03 8.06
C VAL A 188 10.86 21.75 7.76
N ARG A 189 10.34 20.96 6.81
CA ARG A 189 11.02 19.77 6.32
C ARG A 189 10.87 19.67 4.81
N LEU A 190 11.93 19.26 4.14
CA LEU A 190 11.94 19.01 2.71
C LEU A 190 12.50 17.63 2.44
N ASN A 191 11.68 16.73 1.88
CA ASN A 191 12.14 15.46 1.37
C ASN A 191 12.21 15.53 -0.16
N LEU A 192 13.35 15.10 -0.70
CA LEU A 192 13.63 15.01 -2.14
C LEU A 192 14.17 13.64 -2.44
N ALA A 193 13.78 13.07 -3.58
CA ALA A 193 14.44 11.89 -4.12
C ALA A 193 14.41 11.92 -5.65
N GLN A 194 15.47 11.41 -6.25
CA GLN A 194 15.55 11.15 -7.69
C GLN A 194 16.17 9.77 -7.89
N GLU A 195 15.51 8.95 -8.70
CA GLU A 195 15.93 7.60 -9.06
C GLU A 195 15.94 7.45 -10.58
N ASP A 196 16.96 6.81 -11.10
CA ASP A 196 17.07 6.36 -12.48
C ASP A 196 17.62 4.94 -12.45
N LYS A 197 16.91 3.98 -13.03
CA LYS A 197 17.32 2.57 -13.05
C LYS A 197 16.82 1.84 -14.29
N ASP A 198 17.60 0.90 -14.73
CA ASP A 198 17.17 -0.15 -15.64
C ASP A 198 16.55 -1.31 -14.84
N SER A 199 15.94 -2.24 -15.53
CA SER A 199 15.45 -3.50 -14.96
C SER A 199 16.38 -4.66 -15.38
N PHE A 200 16.27 -5.79 -14.71
CA PHE A 200 16.81 -7.05 -15.24
C PHE A 200 16.03 -7.53 -16.47
N ARG A 201 14.85 -6.97 -16.70
CA ARG A 201 14.02 -7.23 -17.87
C ARG A 201 14.53 -6.41 -19.05
N ASP A 202 14.60 -7.03 -20.25
CA ASP A 202 15.18 -6.42 -21.45
C ASP A 202 14.50 -5.09 -21.81
N ASP A 203 15.27 -4.01 -21.92
CA ASP A 203 14.84 -2.65 -22.32
C ASP A 203 13.74 -2.05 -21.42
N VAL A 204 13.58 -2.52 -20.19
CA VAL A 204 12.65 -1.93 -19.20
C VAL A 204 13.39 -0.94 -18.33
N THR A 205 12.93 0.30 -18.31
CA THR A 205 13.54 1.41 -17.57
C THR A 205 12.55 2.09 -16.63
N SER A 206 13.05 2.80 -15.63
CA SER A 206 12.24 3.54 -14.64
C SER A 206 12.97 4.79 -14.14
N LYS A 207 12.26 5.94 -14.17
CA LYS A 207 12.74 7.23 -13.64
C LYS A 207 11.72 7.80 -12.69
N ARG A 208 12.14 8.11 -11.48
CA ARG A 208 11.25 8.65 -10.46
C ARG A 208 11.81 9.91 -9.82
N THR A 209 10.92 10.87 -9.56
CA THR A 209 11.26 12.09 -8.82
C THR A 209 10.21 12.33 -7.74
N LEU A 210 10.67 12.54 -6.51
CA LEU A 210 9.83 12.91 -5.37
C LEU A 210 10.23 14.31 -4.88
N LEU A 211 9.22 15.17 -4.65
CA LEU A 211 9.34 16.45 -3.98
C LEU A 211 8.27 16.54 -2.88
N ALA A 212 8.68 16.66 -1.61
CA ALA A 212 7.74 16.70 -0.50
C ALA A 212 8.15 17.73 0.58
N PRO A 213 7.83 19.02 0.40
CA PRO A 213 7.96 20.05 1.43
C PRO A 213 6.82 19.96 2.44
N SER A 214 7.11 20.31 3.70
CA SER A 214 6.14 20.42 4.77
C SER A 214 6.49 21.50 5.77
N VAL A 215 5.47 22.07 6.40
CA VAL A 215 5.58 23.12 7.42
C VAL A 215 4.69 22.76 8.59
N ASN A 216 5.23 22.77 9.77
CA ASN A 216 4.51 22.66 11.03
C ASN A 216 4.56 24.01 11.75
N TRP A 217 3.40 24.60 12.05
CA TRP A 217 3.29 25.88 12.73
C TRP A 217 2.51 25.73 14.03
N GLU A 218 3.19 25.90 15.13
CA GLU A 218 2.61 26.02 16.47
C GLU A 218 2.02 27.44 16.63
N ILE A 219 0.78 27.66 16.14
CA ILE A 219 0.14 28.99 16.12
C ILE A 219 0.01 29.52 17.55
N THR A 220 -0.43 28.64 18.47
CA THR A 220 -0.42 28.84 19.91
C THR A 220 0.07 27.57 20.60
N ASP A 221 0.16 27.57 21.93
CA ASP A 221 0.53 26.37 22.70
C ASP A 221 -0.54 25.24 22.59
N THR A 222 -1.76 25.58 22.16
CA THR A 222 -2.88 24.65 22.03
C THR A 222 -3.36 24.47 20.60
N LEU A 223 -2.83 25.23 19.63
CA LEU A 223 -3.23 25.17 18.22
C LEU A 223 -2.02 24.96 17.33
N ASN A 224 -2.03 23.83 16.64
CA ASN A 224 -1.01 23.42 15.68
C ASN A 224 -1.60 23.32 14.25
N TRP A 225 -0.83 23.75 13.25
CA TRP A 225 -1.17 23.62 11.85
C TRP A 225 -0.03 22.99 11.07
N LEU A 226 -0.26 21.80 10.53
CA LEU A 226 0.66 21.10 9.64
C LEU A 226 0.16 21.19 8.20
N VAL A 227 1.00 21.67 7.30
CA VAL A 227 0.75 21.68 5.84
C VAL A 227 1.83 20.86 5.16
N GLN A 228 1.41 19.98 4.26
CA GLN A 228 2.29 19.07 3.52
C GLN A 228 1.91 19.07 2.05
N TYR A 229 2.90 19.07 1.19
CA TYR A 229 2.75 18.83 -0.24
C TYR A 229 3.60 17.65 -0.65
N GLU A 230 3.16 16.90 -1.62
CA GLU A 230 3.89 15.79 -2.23
C GLU A 230 3.66 15.81 -3.74
N ARG A 231 4.74 15.72 -4.53
CA ARG A 231 4.69 15.48 -5.96
C ARG A 231 5.58 14.27 -6.26
N ASN A 232 4.98 13.27 -6.87
CA ASN A 232 5.64 12.05 -7.32
C ASN A 232 5.47 11.95 -8.84
N GLU A 233 6.57 12.01 -9.57
CA GLU A 233 6.64 11.78 -11.02
C GLU A 233 7.30 10.44 -11.27
N HIS A 234 6.71 9.64 -12.14
CA HIS A 234 7.24 8.32 -12.45
C HIS A 234 7.04 7.95 -13.92
N ASP A 235 8.12 8.03 -14.68
CA ASP A 235 8.19 7.58 -16.08
C ASP A 235 8.79 6.19 -16.12
N ARG A 236 8.14 5.23 -16.80
CA ARG A 236 8.59 3.84 -16.86
C ARG A 236 8.09 3.08 -18.08
N THR A 237 8.82 2.06 -18.43
CA THR A 237 8.36 1.07 -19.41
C THR A 237 7.41 0.09 -18.72
N PRO A 238 6.15 -0.08 -19.19
CA PRO A 238 5.25 -1.10 -18.65
C PRO A 238 5.72 -2.50 -19.01
N ASP A 239 5.77 -3.37 -18.00
CA ASP A 239 6.05 -4.79 -18.15
C ASP A 239 4.97 -5.59 -17.43
N ARG A 240 4.43 -6.63 -18.06
CA ARG A 240 3.47 -7.55 -17.47
C ARG A 240 4.01 -8.98 -17.35
N GLY A 241 5.32 -9.11 -17.40
CA GLY A 241 6.03 -10.36 -17.19
C GLY A 241 5.97 -11.31 -18.39
N ILE A 242 6.11 -12.59 -18.10
CA ILE A 242 6.11 -13.69 -19.07
C ILE A 242 4.76 -14.41 -19.08
N PRO A 243 4.37 -15.07 -20.18
CA PRO A 243 3.14 -15.85 -20.21
C PRO A 243 3.27 -17.19 -19.48
N GLY A 244 2.11 -17.78 -19.13
CA GLY A 244 2.01 -19.17 -18.70
C GLY A 244 1.77 -20.12 -19.88
N VAL A 245 2.35 -21.31 -19.79
CA VAL A 245 2.19 -22.42 -20.73
C VAL A 245 2.02 -23.71 -19.93
N ASP A 246 1.09 -24.57 -20.32
CA ASP A 246 0.85 -25.87 -19.69
C ASP A 246 0.67 -25.81 -18.15
N GLY A 247 -0.02 -24.77 -17.68
CA GLY A 247 -0.37 -24.62 -16.28
C GLY A 247 0.76 -24.09 -15.35
N ARG A 248 1.83 -23.54 -15.92
CA ARG A 248 2.97 -22.96 -15.19
C ARG A 248 3.56 -21.77 -15.97
N PRO A 249 4.44 -20.94 -15.36
CA PRO A 249 5.22 -19.95 -16.11
C PRO A 249 5.97 -20.60 -17.27
N ALA A 250 6.02 -19.95 -18.43
CA ALA A 250 6.72 -20.45 -19.60
C ALA A 250 8.21 -20.66 -19.30
N ASP A 251 8.81 -21.69 -19.91
CA ASP A 251 10.23 -21.98 -19.80
C ASP A 251 11.00 -21.10 -20.79
N VAL A 252 11.17 -19.85 -20.42
CA VAL A 252 11.87 -18.79 -21.15
C VAL A 252 12.77 -18.01 -20.17
N PRO A 253 13.83 -17.35 -20.63
CA PRO A 253 14.64 -16.48 -19.77
C PRO A 253 13.76 -15.47 -19.03
N ILE A 254 14.01 -15.25 -17.75
CA ILE A 254 13.23 -14.31 -16.93
C ILE A 254 13.38 -12.85 -17.38
N GLU A 255 14.43 -12.55 -18.15
CA GLU A 255 14.69 -11.25 -18.78
C GLU A 255 13.77 -10.96 -19.96
N SER A 256 13.18 -12.00 -20.57
CA SER A 256 12.36 -11.89 -21.80
C SER A 256 11.15 -10.98 -21.65
N VAL A 257 10.98 -9.98 -22.50
CA VAL A 257 9.88 -9.02 -22.50
C VAL A 257 8.96 -9.21 -23.70
N TYR A 258 7.66 -9.17 -23.47
CA TYR A 258 6.62 -9.37 -24.49
C TYR A 258 5.82 -8.09 -24.78
N SER A 259 6.12 -6.98 -24.12
CA SER A 259 5.65 -5.64 -24.48
C SER A 259 6.45 -5.06 -25.66
N ASP A 260 6.07 -3.92 -26.21
CA ASP A 260 6.86 -3.19 -27.20
C ASP A 260 7.63 -2.06 -26.51
N THR A 261 8.77 -2.38 -25.91
CA THR A 261 9.58 -1.45 -25.07
C THR A 261 10.03 -0.18 -25.81
N ARG A 262 9.98 -0.17 -27.16
CA ARG A 262 10.31 1.01 -27.97
C ARG A 262 9.18 2.03 -28.03
N ARG A 263 7.95 1.65 -27.65
CA ARG A 263 6.74 2.48 -27.76
C ARG A 263 5.93 2.55 -26.48
N ASP A 264 5.97 1.47 -25.73
CA ASP A 264 5.18 1.35 -24.52
C ASP A 264 5.77 2.26 -23.42
N PHE A 265 4.92 3.02 -22.74
CA PHE A 265 5.32 3.90 -21.66
C PHE A 265 4.19 4.07 -20.64
N ILE A 266 4.55 4.46 -19.45
CA ILE A 266 3.65 4.96 -18.42
C ILE A 266 4.29 6.23 -17.85
N ASP A 267 3.54 7.33 -17.93
CA ASP A 267 3.92 8.62 -17.36
C ASP A 267 2.88 9.00 -16.30
N ASP A 268 3.26 8.99 -15.04
CA ASP A 268 2.40 9.34 -13.92
C ASP A 268 2.91 10.60 -13.23
N VAL A 269 1.99 11.54 -12.98
CA VAL A 269 2.20 12.69 -12.11
C VAL A 269 1.13 12.69 -11.04
N ALA A 270 1.49 12.25 -9.84
CA ALA A 270 0.62 12.29 -8.66
C ALA A 270 1.02 13.47 -7.76
N GLN A 271 0.04 14.27 -7.33
CA GLN A 271 0.26 15.39 -6.42
C GLN A 271 -0.74 15.32 -5.28
N SER A 272 -0.29 15.62 -4.07
CA SER A 272 -1.14 15.66 -2.87
C SER A 272 -0.80 16.89 -2.03
N THR A 273 -1.82 17.66 -1.65
CA THR A 273 -1.72 18.74 -0.66
C THR A 273 -2.57 18.35 0.52
N ARG A 274 -1.98 18.39 1.72
CA ARG A 274 -2.66 18.04 2.95
C ARG A 274 -2.50 19.16 3.98
N SER A 275 -3.58 19.45 4.71
CA SER A 275 -3.63 20.41 5.80
C SER A 275 -4.25 19.74 7.01
N ARG A 276 -3.62 19.83 8.17
CA ARG A 276 -4.11 19.31 9.44
C ARG A 276 -4.03 20.39 10.52
N PHE A 277 -5.19 20.82 11.01
CA PHE A 277 -5.31 21.60 12.23
C PHE A 277 -5.56 20.66 13.40
N THR A 278 -4.86 20.89 14.50
CA THR A 278 -5.07 20.20 15.76
C THR A 278 -5.22 21.27 16.83
N TRP A 279 -6.37 21.29 17.52
CA TRP A 279 -6.67 22.25 18.55
C TRP A 279 -7.03 21.53 19.84
N ASP A 280 -6.17 21.66 20.85
CA ASP A 280 -6.42 21.24 22.20
C ASP A 280 -7.33 22.29 22.87
N ILE A 281 -8.65 22.06 22.85
CA ILE A 281 -9.66 22.98 23.41
C ILE A 281 -9.44 23.13 24.91
N ASN A 282 -9.15 22.01 25.57
CA ASN A 282 -8.77 21.90 26.97
C ASN A 282 -8.09 20.52 27.18
N ASP A 283 -7.74 20.20 28.44
CA ASP A 283 -7.08 18.93 28.82
C ASP A 283 -7.87 17.66 28.45
N GLN A 284 -9.18 17.78 28.17
CA GLN A 284 -10.07 16.66 27.89
C GLN A 284 -10.51 16.58 26.44
N TRP A 285 -10.53 17.69 25.71
CA TRP A 285 -11.09 17.76 24.36
C TRP A 285 -10.11 18.30 23.36
N GLN A 286 -9.95 17.57 22.26
CA GLN A 286 -9.18 17.95 21.08
C GLN A 286 -10.08 17.96 19.85
N LEU A 287 -9.94 18.97 18.99
CA LEU A 287 -10.55 19.04 17.68
C LEU A 287 -9.46 18.90 16.61
N ARG A 288 -9.68 18.01 15.65
CA ARG A 288 -8.82 17.85 14.47
C ARG A 288 -9.61 18.11 13.20
N GLN A 289 -9.04 18.91 12.31
CA GLN A 289 -9.55 19.12 10.96
C GLN A 289 -8.46 18.74 9.98
N GLN A 290 -8.74 17.76 9.11
CA GLN A 290 -7.88 17.36 8.02
C GLN A 290 -8.53 17.67 6.68
N LEU A 291 -7.76 18.23 5.75
CA LEU A 291 -8.15 18.45 4.37
C LEU A 291 -7.06 17.86 3.47
N GLY A 292 -7.45 17.06 2.50
CA GLY A 292 -6.55 16.50 1.50
C GLY A 292 -7.08 16.70 0.10
N TYR A 293 -6.23 17.21 -0.79
CA TYR A 293 -6.52 17.30 -2.21
C TYR A 293 -5.43 16.56 -2.98
N THR A 294 -5.83 15.55 -3.74
CA THR A 294 -4.91 14.71 -4.52
C THR A 294 -5.32 14.73 -5.98
N THR A 295 -4.34 14.79 -6.88
CA THR A 295 -4.53 14.68 -8.33
C THR A 295 -3.62 13.62 -8.91
N LEU A 296 -4.07 12.97 -9.97
CA LEU A 296 -3.30 12.08 -10.82
C LEU A 296 -3.53 12.44 -12.28
N ASP A 297 -2.44 12.69 -13.01
CA ASP A 297 -2.41 12.70 -14.47
C ASP A 297 -1.58 11.49 -14.90
N SER A 298 -2.19 10.55 -15.60
CA SER A 298 -1.56 9.28 -15.98
C SER A 298 -1.84 9.00 -17.45
N GLN A 299 -0.76 8.80 -18.19
CA GLN A 299 -0.82 8.37 -19.58
C GLN A 299 -0.08 7.05 -19.71
N PHE A 300 -0.69 6.08 -20.33
CA PHE A 300 0.04 4.89 -20.68
C PHE A 300 -0.32 4.32 -22.06
N ASP A 301 0.68 3.69 -22.64
CA ASP A 301 0.60 2.87 -23.83
C ASP A 301 1.25 1.53 -23.52
N ASN A 302 0.52 0.45 -23.69
CA ASN A 302 0.99 -0.86 -23.30
C ASN A 302 0.57 -1.97 -24.25
N THR A 303 1.53 -2.66 -24.79
CA THR A 303 1.37 -3.90 -25.54
C THR A 303 1.55 -5.08 -24.58
N TYR A 304 0.63 -6.02 -24.56
CA TYR A 304 0.63 -7.12 -23.59
C TYR A 304 0.12 -8.43 -24.18
N VAL A 305 0.56 -9.55 -23.59
CA VAL A 305 0.12 -10.89 -23.98
C VAL A 305 -1.31 -11.14 -23.54
N THR A 306 -2.13 -11.63 -24.46
CA THR A 306 -3.52 -12.04 -24.20
C THR A 306 -3.67 -13.55 -24.14
N SER A 307 -2.90 -14.29 -24.93
CA SER A 307 -2.89 -15.76 -24.92
C SER A 307 -1.66 -16.34 -25.58
N VAL A 308 -1.36 -17.59 -25.24
CA VAL A 308 -0.34 -18.42 -25.91
C VAL A 308 -0.99 -19.72 -26.37
N LYS A 309 -0.68 -20.15 -27.59
CA LYS A 309 -1.08 -21.43 -28.15
C LYS A 309 0.11 -22.10 -28.83
N GLY A 310 0.65 -23.16 -28.23
CA GLY A 310 1.93 -23.72 -28.60
C GLY A 310 3.02 -22.66 -28.39
N ASP A 311 3.77 -22.34 -29.45
CA ASP A 311 4.80 -21.30 -29.49
C ASP A 311 4.29 -19.93 -29.97
N LYS A 312 3.00 -19.81 -30.28
CA LYS A 312 2.41 -18.56 -30.80
C LYS A 312 1.88 -17.69 -29.68
N VAL A 313 2.43 -16.47 -29.57
CA VAL A 313 2.02 -15.41 -28.65
C VAL A 313 1.07 -14.46 -29.36
N THR A 314 -0.13 -14.28 -28.81
CA THR A 314 -1.09 -13.26 -29.25
C THR A 314 -1.04 -12.08 -28.29
N ARG A 315 -1.03 -10.86 -28.83
CA ARG A 315 -0.94 -9.63 -28.05
C ARG A 315 -2.05 -8.65 -28.41
N ALA A 316 -2.35 -7.76 -27.48
CA ALA A 316 -3.18 -6.59 -27.68
C ALA A 316 -2.41 -5.34 -27.25
N ARG A 317 -2.85 -4.17 -27.73
CA ARG A 317 -2.33 -2.87 -27.32
C ARG A 317 -3.46 -2.02 -26.74
N TRP A 318 -3.15 -1.38 -25.64
CA TRP A 318 -4.07 -0.55 -24.88
C TRP A 318 -3.40 0.78 -24.54
N GLN A 319 -4.11 1.89 -24.83
CA GLN A 319 -3.71 3.22 -24.41
C GLN A 319 -4.76 3.78 -23.44
N GLN A 320 -4.30 4.55 -22.46
CA GLN A 320 -5.17 5.26 -21.54
C GLN A 320 -4.66 6.67 -21.28
N ASP A 321 -5.59 7.64 -21.35
CA ASP A 321 -5.44 8.95 -20.73
C ASP A 321 -6.34 8.97 -19.50
N LEU A 322 -5.78 9.20 -18.32
CA LEU A 322 -6.52 9.28 -17.06
C LEU A 322 -6.19 10.58 -16.34
N LYS A 323 -7.21 11.38 -16.08
CA LYS A 323 -7.12 12.46 -15.09
C LYS A 323 -8.05 12.13 -13.93
N ALA A 324 -7.52 12.24 -12.72
CA ALA A 324 -8.28 12.01 -11.51
C ALA A 324 -7.98 13.07 -10.47
N SER A 325 -8.98 13.43 -9.68
CA SER A 325 -8.81 14.29 -8.50
C SER A 325 -9.67 13.78 -7.35
N SER A 326 -9.23 14.01 -6.13
CA SER A 326 -9.94 13.67 -4.90
C SER A 326 -9.77 14.80 -3.90
N LEU A 327 -10.87 15.24 -3.30
CA LEU A 327 -10.90 16.15 -2.17
C LEU A 327 -11.54 15.43 -1.00
N THR A 328 -10.84 15.33 0.13
CA THR A 328 -11.35 14.73 1.36
C THR A 328 -11.24 15.73 2.50
N SER A 329 -12.32 15.94 3.22
CA SER A 329 -12.37 16.73 4.47
C SER A 329 -12.79 15.81 5.60
N ASN A 330 -12.04 15.79 6.69
CA ASN A 330 -12.35 15.00 7.88
C ASN A 330 -12.24 15.87 9.13
N THR A 331 -13.34 16.00 9.87
CA THR A 331 -13.42 16.75 11.13
C THR A 331 -13.70 15.78 12.25
N GLU A 332 -12.86 15.78 13.28
CA GLU A 332 -12.94 14.87 14.43
C GLU A 332 -12.89 15.63 15.74
N ALA A 333 -13.77 15.28 16.67
CA ALA A 333 -13.67 15.68 18.06
C ALA A 333 -13.34 14.45 18.91
N GLU A 334 -12.22 14.51 19.63
CA GLU A 334 -11.79 13.49 20.58
C GLU A 334 -11.99 14.02 22.00
N GLY A 335 -12.66 13.25 22.87
CA GLY A 335 -12.93 13.63 24.24
C GLY A 335 -12.58 12.53 25.22
N GLN A 336 -12.04 12.91 26.39
CA GLN A 336 -11.81 12.03 27.52
C GLN A 336 -12.85 12.33 28.60
N LEU A 337 -13.64 11.32 28.96
CA LEU A 337 -14.77 11.44 29.90
C LEU A 337 -14.69 10.35 30.97
N GLN A 338 -15.34 10.57 32.10
CA GLN A 338 -15.41 9.61 33.18
C GLN A 338 -16.87 9.42 33.61
N THR A 339 -17.33 8.16 33.64
CA THR A 339 -18.68 7.81 34.15
C THR A 339 -18.54 6.78 35.27
N GLY A 340 -18.54 7.23 36.51
CA GLY A 340 -18.23 6.38 37.65
C GLY A 340 -16.85 5.77 37.53
N PRO A 341 -16.69 4.42 37.56
CA PRO A 341 -15.39 3.75 37.41
C PRO A 341 -14.94 3.58 35.94
N ILE A 342 -15.76 3.96 34.97
CA ILE A 342 -15.49 3.75 33.53
C ILE A 342 -14.85 5.01 32.97
N ALA A 343 -13.65 4.85 32.43
CA ALA A 343 -13.00 5.88 31.61
C ALA A 343 -13.40 5.69 30.12
N HIS A 344 -13.74 6.80 29.46
CA HIS A 344 -14.14 6.85 28.05
C HIS A 344 -13.15 7.68 27.26
N ARG A 345 -12.79 7.20 26.06
CA ARG A 345 -12.15 7.99 25.01
C ARG A 345 -13.09 7.99 23.81
N LEU A 346 -13.88 9.05 23.73
CA LEU A 346 -14.90 9.24 22.71
C LEU A 346 -14.31 9.95 21.49
N LEU A 347 -14.58 9.41 20.29
CA LEU A 347 -14.26 10.01 19.01
C LEU A 347 -15.55 10.18 18.22
N VAL A 348 -15.83 11.39 17.77
CA VAL A 348 -16.92 11.70 16.84
C VAL A 348 -16.32 12.34 15.60
N GLY A 349 -16.70 11.85 14.42
CA GLY A 349 -16.11 12.35 13.18
C GLY A 349 -17.12 12.51 12.06
N LEU A 350 -16.86 13.51 11.20
CA LEU A 350 -17.55 13.80 9.96
C LEU A 350 -16.53 13.80 8.82
N GLU A 351 -16.70 12.89 7.87
CA GLU A 351 -15.90 12.82 6.66
C GLU A 351 -16.75 13.22 5.45
N GLN A 352 -16.18 14.03 4.56
CA GLN A 352 -16.77 14.41 3.28
C GLN A 352 -15.75 14.16 2.18
N GLY A 353 -16.17 13.50 1.11
CA GLY A 353 -15.29 13.14 -0.01
C GLY A 353 -15.92 13.44 -1.37
N TRP A 354 -15.10 13.96 -2.27
CA TRP A 354 -15.42 14.17 -3.69
C TRP A 354 -14.31 13.55 -4.52
N GLN A 355 -14.69 12.77 -5.53
CA GLN A 355 -13.75 12.25 -6.52
C GLN A 355 -14.27 12.53 -7.92
N ASP A 356 -13.35 12.83 -8.82
CA ASP A 356 -13.58 13.01 -10.23
C ASP A 356 -12.55 12.22 -11.02
N ARG A 357 -13.00 11.41 -12.01
CA ARG A 357 -12.13 10.58 -12.84
C ARG A 357 -12.61 10.61 -14.29
N THR A 358 -11.68 10.85 -15.21
CA THR A 358 -11.94 10.88 -16.65
C THR A 358 -11.02 9.91 -17.40
N PRO A 359 -11.26 8.59 -17.32
CA PRO A 359 -10.51 7.62 -18.11
C PRO A 359 -10.95 7.62 -19.57
N LYS A 360 -9.98 7.75 -20.47
CA LYS A 360 -10.17 7.61 -21.90
C LYS A 360 -9.32 6.48 -22.43
N LEU A 361 -9.97 5.45 -22.97
CA LEU A 361 -9.35 4.19 -23.31
C LEU A 361 -9.40 3.92 -24.80
N TYR A 362 -8.26 3.47 -25.36
CA TYR A 362 -8.15 3.05 -26.75
C TYR A 362 -7.59 1.63 -26.81
N GLN A 363 -7.98 0.89 -27.85
CA GLN A 363 -7.48 -0.45 -28.16
C GLN A 363 -7.04 -0.51 -29.61
N ASN A 364 -6.16 -1.46 -29.94
CA ASN A 364 -5.80 -1.71 -31.32
C ASN A 364 -7.03 -2.03 -32.17
N ALA A 365 -7.18 -1.32 -33.31
CA ALA A 365 -8.32 -1.50 -34.20
C ALA A 365 -8.28 -2.83 -34.98
N ASN A 366 -7.07 -3.33 -35.27
CA ASN A 366 -6.83 -4.57 -35.97
C ASN A 366 -6.02 -5.53 -35.09
N PRO A 367 -6.12 -6.85 -35.29
CA PRO A 367 -5.28 -7.81 -34.57
C PRO A 367 -3.79 -7.54 -34.78
N ILE A 368 -3.00 -7.69 -33.72
CA ILE A 368 -1.54 -7.71 -33.82
C ILE A 368 -1.13 -9.09 -34.36
N PRO A 369 -0.26 -9.17 -35.35
CA PRO A 369 0.24 -10.46 -35.83
C PRO A 369 0.84 -11.26 -34.66
N ALA A 370 0.59 -12.57 -34.63
CA ALA A 370 1.17 -13.46 -33.63
C ALA A 370 2.68 -13.54 -33.79
N GLY A 371 3.41 -13.59 -32.69
CA GLY A 371 4.85 -13.80 -32.66
C GLY A 371 5.24 -15.13 -32.04
N ASN A 372 6.53 -15.35 -31.87
CA ASN A 372 7.07 -16.58 -31.28
C ASN A 372 7.37 -16.36 -29.78
N LEU A 373 6.96 -17.30 -28.96
CA LEU A 373 7.20 -17.32 -27.51
C LEU A 373 8.70 -17.34 -27.17
N TYR A 374 9.49 -18.09 -27.93
CA TYR A 374 10.92 -18.30 -27.70
C TYR A 374 11.82 -17.28 -28.41
N ASP A 375 11.22 -16.30 -29.12
CA ASP A 375 11.92 -15.22 -29.77
C ASP A 375 11.21 -13.89 -29.57
N PRO A 376 11.19 -13.38 -28.33
CA PRO A 376 10.48 -12.14 -27.98
C PRO A 376 11.05 -10.91 -28.71
N GLY A 377 12.32 -10.89 -29.06
CA GLY A 377 12.97 -9.81 -29.82
C GLY A 377 12.43 -9.61 -31.21
N SER A 378 11.83 -10.65 -31.85
CA SER A 378 11.21 -10.60 -33.16
C SER A 378 9.71 -10.33 -33.16
N LEU A 379 9.11 -10.03 -32.00
CA LEU A 379 7.68 -9.79 -31.88
C LEU A 379 7.26 -8.57 -32.74
N PRO A 380 6.19 -8.69 -33.56
CA PRO A 380 5.76 -7.62 -34.44
C PRO A 380 5.30 -6.36 -33.67
N THR A 381 5.83 -5.19 -34.05
CA THR A 381 5.32 -3.90 -33.57
C THR A 381 3.96 -3.60 -34.21
N TYR A 382 3.04 -3.03 -33.44
CA TYR A 382 1.75 -2.59 -33.96
C TYR A 382 1.79 -1.13 -34.39
N ASP A 383 1.75 -0.89 -35.70
CA ASP A 383 1.70 0.45 -36.31
C ASP A 383 0.29 0.86 -36.75
N GLY A 384 -0.70 0.03 -36.50
CA GLY A 384 -2.10 0.25 -36.91
C GLY A 384 -2.82 1.30 -36.08
N ALA A 385 -4.02 1.68 -36.55
CA ALA A 385 -4.85 2.64 -35.87
C ALA A 385 -5.33 2.14 -34.50
N MET A 386 -5.42 3.06 -33.54
CA MET A 386 -6.07 2.83 -32.25
C MET A 386 -7.55 3.27 -32.33
N LYS A 387 -8.43 2.48 -31.77
CA LYS A 387 -9.87 2.73 -31.72
C LYS A 387 -10.29 3.10 -30.32
N LEU A 388 -11.06 4.17 -30.16
CA LEU A 388 -11.68 4.53 -28.90
C LEU A 388 -12.55 3.38 -28.39
N SER A 389 -12.24 2.88 -27.21
CA SER A 389 -12.97 1.80 -26.52
C SER A 389 -13.92 2.35 -25.49
N SER A 390 -13.52 3.42 -24.79
CA SER A 390 -14.33 4.04 -23.75
C SER A 390 -13.85 5.47 -23.51
N ASP A 391 -14.80 6.40 -23.41
CA ASP A 391 -14.59 7.76 -22.89
C ASP A 391 -15.60 7.95 -21.77
N ALA A 392 -15.13 7.97 -20.53
CA ALA A 392 -15.98 8.00 -19.35
C ALA A 392 -15.63 9.15 -18.41
N HIS A 393 -16.64 9.60 -17.66
CA HIS A 393 -16.49 10.55 -16.57
C HIS A 393 -17.22 10.00 -15.34
N HIS A 394 -16.47 9.74 -14.27
CA HIS A 394 -17.00 9.23 -13.01
C HIS A 394 -16.87 10.29 -11.94
N ARG A 395 -17.97 10.64 -11.29
CA ARG A 395 -18.03 11.55 -10.15
C ARG A 395 -18.56 10.81 -8.94
N VAL A 396 -17.88 10.97 -7.83
CA VAL A 396 -18.24 10.35 -6.56
C VAL A 396 -18.40 11.42 -5.49
N ARG A 397 -19.45 11.30 -4.68
CA ARG A 397 -19.65 12.09 -3.48
C ARG A 397 -19.98 11.15 -2.32
N GLY A 398 -19.37 11.38 -1.19
CA GLY A 398 -19.60 10.61 0.02
C GLY A 398 -19.63 11.50 1.24
N VAL A 399 -20.53 11.17 2.17
CA VAL A 399 -20.58 11.75 3.53
C VAL A 399 -20.61 10.58 4.50
N GLY A 400 -19.68 10.57 5.46
CA GLY A 400 -19.61 9.57 6.53
C GLY A 400 -19.68 10.25 7.89
N LEU A 401 -20.66 9.84 8.72
CA LEU A 401 -20.74 10.22 10.11
C LEU A 401 -20.40 9.01 10.97
N TYR A 402 -19.49 9.16 11.91
CA TYR A 402 -19.07 8.06 12.78
C TYR A 402 -18.87 8.49 14.22
N VAL A 403 -19.04 7.50 15.09
CA VAL A 403 -18.76 7.59 16.51
C VAL A 403 -18.04 6.34 16.96
N GLN A 404 -17.04 6.50 17.81
CA GLN A 404 -16.31 5.41 18.44
C GLN A 404 -16.08 5.76 19.90
N ASP A 405 -16.30 4.81 20.79
CA ASP A 405 -15.95 4.93 22.21
C ASP A 405 -15.01 3.79 22.62
N GLN A 406 -13.93 4.15 23.29
CA GLN A 406 -13.02 3.22 23.95
C GLN A 406 -13.25 3.33 25.45
N LEU A 407 -13.92 2.32 26.02
CA LEU A 407 -14.25 2.25 27.41
C LEU A 407 -13.21 1.40 28.16
N SER A 408 -12.75 1.89 29.30
CA SER A 408 -11.82 1.16 30.17
C SER A 408 -12.39 1.02 31.57
N LEU A 409 -12.43 -0.23 32.07
CA LEU A 409 -12.87 -0.59 33.42
C LEU A 409 -11.92 -1.65 34.01
N GLY A 410 -10.97 -1.25 34.82
CA GLY A 410 -9.92 -2.12 35.32
C GLY A 410 -9.15 -2.76 34.15
N ASP A 411 -9.09 -4.08 34.14
CA ASP A 411 -8.36 -4.87 33.10
C ASP A 411 -9.16 -5.03 31.80
N TRP A 412 -10.38 -4.51 31.72
CA TRP A 412 -11.25 -4.66 30.54
C TRP A 412 -11.32 -3.38 29.74
N HIS A 413 -11.15 -3.52 28.43
CA HIS A 413 -11.26 -2.43 27.48
C HIS A 413 -12.23 -2.84 26.36
N LEU A 414 -13.28 -2.05 26.17
CA LEU A 414 -14.29 -2.24 25.13
C LEU A 414 -14.14 -1.13 24.09
N LEU A 415 -14.01 -1.50 22.82
CA LEU A 415 -14.09 -0.59 21.69
C LEU A 415 -15.43 -0.81 21.00
N ALA A 416 -16.26 0.21 20.90
CA ALA A 416 -17.52 0.19 20.17
C ALA A 416 -17.56 1.34 19.16
N GLY A 417 -17.88 1.05 17.92
CA GLY A 417 -17.91 2.05 16.86
C GLY A 417 -19.03 1.79 15.86
N LEU A 418 -19.56 2.87 15.31
CA LEU A 418 -20.60 2.85 14.28
C LEU A 418 -20.37 3.98 13.29
N ARG A 419 -20.50 3.68 12.00
CA ARG A 419 -20.44 4.67 10.93
C ARG A 419 -21.61 4.49 9.99
N ARG A 420 -22.18 5.60 9.58
CA ARG A 420 -23.13 5.68 8.46
C ARG A 420 -22.48 6.43 7.32
N ASP A 421 -22.52 5.82 6.13
CA ASP A 421 -22.08 6.40 4.87
C ASP A 421 -23.28 6.61 3.94
N ASP A 422 -23.41 7.81 3.41
CA ASP A 422 -24.28 8.14 2.27
C ASP A 422 -23.38 8.46 1.07
N PHE A 423 -23.51 7.66 0.00
CA PHE A 423 -22.56 7.62 -1.10
C PHE A 423 -23.30 7.67 -2.46
N THR A 424 -22.85 8.56 -3.34
CA THR A 424 -23.43 8.74 -4.68
C THR A 424 -22.35 8.64 -5.74
N VAL A 425 -22.59 7.81 -6.76
CA VAL A 425 -21.76 7.68 -7.96
C VAL A 425 -22.56 8.13 -9.16
N THR A 426 -22.03 9.08 -9.92
CA THR A 426 -22.54 9.46 -11.24
C THR A 426 -21.50 9.07 -12.27
N SER A 427 -21.88 8.26 -13.25
CA SER A 427 -21.01 7.89 -14.36
C SER A 427 -21.65 8.29 -15.68
N ARG A 428 -20.86 8.98 -16.51
CA ARG A 428 -21.20 9.33 -17.88
C ARG A 428 -20.27 8.62 -18.85
N ARG A 429 -20.83 8.04 -19.90
CA ARG A 429 -20.13 7.50 -21.06
C ARG A 429 -20.32 8.48 -22.21
N ASN A 430 -19.29 9.31 -22.46
CA ASN A 430 -19.33 10.35 -23.49
C ASN A 430 -19.46 9.75 -24.91
N ASP A 431 -18.80 8.61 -25.14
CA ASP A 431 -18.84 7.85 -26.39
C ASP A 431 -20.21 7.21 -26.68
N LEU A 432 -21.07 7.06 -25.67
CA LEU A 432 -22.42 6.48 -25.78
C LEU A 432 -23.53 7.51 -25.52
N ASP A 433 -23.17 8.73 -25.10
CA ASP A 433 -24.08 9.79 -24.61
C ASP A 433 -25.08 9.27 -23.55
N LYS A 434 -24.58 8.54 -22.58
CA LYS A 434 -25.37 7.98 -21.47
C LYS A 434 -24.83 8.41 -20.13
N GLU A 435 -25.72 8.75 -19.21
CA GLU A 435 -25.38 9.05 -17.81
C GLU A 435 -26.30 8.25 -16.86
N GLU A 436 -25.75 7.81 -15.75
CA GLU A 436 -26.49 7.12 -14.69
C GLU A 436 -25.93 7.52 -13.32
N THR A 437 -26.83 7.67 -12.35
CA THR A 437 -26.49 8.01 -10.96
C THR A 437 -27.07 6.95 -10.04
N LEU A 438 -26.21 6.46 -9.14
CA LEU A 438 -26.58 5.52 -8.07
C LEU A 438 -26.27 6.13 -6.72
N SER A 439 -27.15 5.87 -5.75
CA SER A 439 -26.92 6.23 -4.35
C SER A 439 -27.00 5.00 -3.47
N VAL A 440 -26.10 4.89 -2.51
CA VAL A 440 -26.00 3.80 -1.57
C VAL A 440 -25.85 4.35 -0.16
N THR A 441 -26.63 3.85 0.77
CA THR A 441 -26.45 4.09 2.20
C THR A 441 -25.95 2.80 2.85
N SER A 442 -24.93 2.89 3.69
CA SER A 442 -24.41 1.73 4.43
C SER A 442 -24.16 2.06 5.89
N LEU A 443 -24.32 1.03 6.73
CA LEU A 443 -24.02 1.08 8.15
C LEU A 443 -22.88 0.07 8.45
N SER A 444 -21.82 0.57 9.06
CA SER A 444 -20.60 -0.19 9.35
C SER A 444 -20.35 -0.22 10.85
N PRO A 445 -20.70 -1.31 11.55
CA PRO A 445 -20.41 -1.50 12.97
C PRO A 445 -19.00 -2.07 13.19
N ARG A 446 -18.40 -1.76 14.35
CA ARG A 446 -17.21 -2.38 14.93
C ARG A 446 -17.39 -2.59 16.41
N LEU A 447 -17.01 -3.75 16.90
CA LEU A 447 -17.01 -4.09 18.32
C LEU A 447 -15.71 -4.86 18.62
N GLY A 448 -15.05 -4.50 19.71
CA GLY A 448 -13.85 -5.18 20.15
C GLY A 448 -13.74 -5.17 21.66
N LEU A 449 -13.30 -6.29 22.22
CA LEU A 449 -13.07 -6.45 23.65
C LEU A 449 -11.62 -6.86 23.87
N VAL A 450 -10.95 -6.18 24.78
CA VAL A 450 -9.60 -6.53 25.24
C VAL A 450 -9.66 -6.82 26.73
N TRP A 451 -9.08 -7.94 27.14
CA TRP A 451 -8.84 -8.29 28.52
C TRP A 451 -7.34 -8.31 28.78
N ASN A 452 -6.86 -7.42 29.63
CA ASN A 452 -5.46 -7.21 29.96
C ASN A 452 -5.20 -7.50 31.45
N PRO A 453 -5.27 -8.81 31.88
CA PRO A 453 -5.23 -9.18 33.30
C PRO A 453 -3.89 -8.91 33.98
N ILE A 454 -2.83 -8.82 33.18
CA ILE A 454 -1.48 -8.44 33.60
C ILE A 454 -0.88 -7.54 32.52
N GLU A 455 0.05 -6.70 32.91
CA GLU A 455 0.62 -5.68 32.01
C GLU A 455 1.23 -6.29 30.74
N GLU A 456 1.78 -7.50 30.81
CA GLU A 456 2.48 -8.16 29.73
C GLU A 456 1.55 -8.80 28.68
N HIS A 457 0.30 -9.14 29.02
CA HIS A 457 -0.58 -9.90 28.13
C HIS A 457 -1.96 -9.29 27.97
N ALA A 458 -2.35 -9.05 26.72
CA ALA A 458 -3.66 -8.59 26.33
C ALA A 458 -4.34 -9.59 25.38
N PHE A 459 -5.46 -10.16 25.81
CA PHE A 459 -6.30 -11.05 25.02
C PHE A 459 -7.39 -10.22 24.36
N TYR A 460 -7.68 -10.43 23.08
CA TYR A 460 -8.72 -9.67 22.42
C TYR A 460 -9.63 -10.53 21.55
N THR A 461 -10.83 -10.01 21.33
CA THR A 461 -11.74 -10.47 20.29
C THR A 461 -12.41 -9.30 19.62
N SER A 462 -12.73 -9.41 18.33
CA SER A 462 -13.36 -8.34 17.59
C SER A 462 -14.27 -8.83 16.47
N TYR A 463 -15.23 -7.96 16.15
CA TYR A 463 -16.11 -8.01 15.01
C TYR A 463 -16.09 -6.68 14.28
N SER A 464 -15.97 -6.71 12.96
CA SER A 464 -16.08 -5.52 12.12
C SER A 464 -16.72 -5.86 10.77
N LYS A 465 -17.41 -4.86 10.19
CA LYS A 465 -18.08 -4.96 8.89
C LYS A 465 -17.72 -3.76 8.02
N THR A 466 -17.58 -4.02 6.71
CA THR A 466 -17.42 -2.98 5.68
C THR A 466 -18.32 -3.26 4.49
N PHE A 467 -18.38 -2.31 3.55
CA PHE A 467 -19.08 -2.45 2.28
C PHE A 467 -18.20 -1.99 1.12
N THR A 468 -18.44 -2.59 -0.04
CA THR A 468 -17.86 -2.17 -1.32
C THR A 468 -19.01 -1.77 -2.23
N PRO A 469 -19.08 -0.49 -2.67
CA PRO A 469 -20.19 -0.02 -3.48
C PRO A 469 -20.23 -0.68 -4.86
N VAL A 470 -21.35 -0.56 -5.54
CA VAL A 470 -21.49 -0.96 -6.94
C VAL A 470 -20.52 -0.17 -7.80
N GLY A 471 -19.88 -0.82 -8.78
CA GLY A 471 -18.78 -0.23 -9.55
C GLY A 471 -17.42 -0.64 -9.04
N GLY A 472 -17.36 -1.34 -7.88
CA GLY A 472 -16.15 -1.93 -7.33
C GLY A 472 -15.18 -0.89 -6.77
N GLU A 473 -13.93 -1.27 -6.75
CA GLU A 473 -12.84 -0.49 -6.15
C GLU A 473 -12.56 0.82 -6.93
N LEU A 474 -12.71 0.80 -8.26
CA LEU A 474 -12.46 1.98 -9.11
C LEU A 474 -13.65 2.94 -9.18
N ILE A 475 -14.78 2.58 -8.58
CA ILE A 475 -15.98 3.40 -8.46
C ILE A 475 -16.42 3.99 -9.80
N GLY A 476 -16.68 3.11 -10.74
CA GLY A 476 -17.23 3.44 -12.04
C GLY A 476 -18.35 2.47 -12.38
N ILE A 477 -19.52 2.99 -12.73
CA ILE A 477 -20.61 2.17 -13.26
C ILE A 477 -20.70 2.35 -14.77
N THR A 478 -21.18 1.34 -15.47
CA THR A 478 -21.52 1.44 -16.92
C THR A 478 -22.98 1.85 -17.04
N PRO A 479 -23.28 3.07 -17.52
CA PRO A 479 -24.65 3.53 -17.67
C PRO A 479 -25.50 2.57 -18.52
N GLY A 480 -26.66 2.18 -17.99
CA GLY A 480 -27.61 1.24 -18.63
C GLY A 480 -27.30 -0.23 -18.38
N ASP A 481 -26.31 -0.56 -17.56
CA ASP A 481 -26.11 -1.94 -17.11
C ASP A 481 -27.19 -2.31 -16.07
N LYS A 482 -27.96 -3.37 -16.35
CA LYS A 482 -29.03 -3.88 -15.47
C LYS A 482 -28.51 -4.25 -14.07
N ASN A 483 -27.20 -4.50 -13.93
CA ASN A 483 -26.58 -4.90 -12.69
C ASN A 483 -26.16 -3.72 -11.80
N ASN A 484 -26.39 -2.47 -12.22
CA ASN A 484 -26.09 -1.30 -11.42
C ASN A 484 -26.95 -1.19 -10.16
N ASN A 485 -28.18 -1.64 -10.19
CA ASN A 485 -29.13 -1.59 -9.07
C ASN A 485 -28.99 -2.72 -8.04
N LEU A 486 -27.87 -3.42 -8.05
CA LEU A 486 -27.59 -4.45 -7.06
C LEU A 486 -27.09 -3.84 -5.75
N ASP A 487 -27.43 -4.49 -4.62
CA ASP A 487 -26.91 -4.12 -3.31
C ASP A 487 -25.37 -4.16 -3.27
N PRO A 488 -24.73 -3.40 -2.37
CA PRO A 488 -23.29 -3.47 -2.15
C PRO A 488 -22.83 -4.87 -1.72
N GLN A 489 -21.60 -5.20 -2.07
CA GLN A 489 -20.89 -6.30 -1.43
C GLN A 489 -20.54 -5.91 -0.01
N HIS A 490 -20.56 -6.87 0.89
CA HIS A 490 -20.17 -6.64 2.29
C HIS A 490 -19.09 -7.62 2.71
N THR A 491 -18.18 -7.13 3.55
CA THR A 491 -17.18 -7.99 4.21
C THR A 491 -17.33 -7.91 5.71
N ARG A 492 -17.20 -9.04 6.39
CA ARG A 492 -17.19 -9.13 7.86
C ARG A 492 -16.00 -9.92 8.35
N LEU A 493 -15.48 -9.49 9.48
CA LEU A 493 -14.35 -10.13 10.18
C LEU A 493 -14.80 -10.58 11.57
N TYR A 494 -14.40 -11.78 11.93
CA TYR A 494 -14.32 -12.27 13.30
C TYR A 494 -12.85 -12.56 13.59
N GLU A 495 -12.31 -11.95 14.63
CA GLU A 495 -10.90 -12.10 15.01
C GLU A 495 -10.77 -12.28 16.51
N GLY A 496 -9.83 -13.12 16.93
CA GLY A 496 -9.40 -13.25 18.32
C GLY A 496 -7.90 -13.43 18.36
N GLY A 497 -7.27 -12.97 19.43
CA GLY A 497 -5.83 -13.08 19.52
C GLY A 497 -5.26 -12.69 20.87
N VAL A 498 -3.93 -12.70 20.94
CA VAL A 498 -3.18 -12.25 22.09
C VAL A 498 -1.98 -11.42 21.65
N LYS A 499 -1.75 -10.34 22.37
CA LYS A 499 -0.58 -9.47 22.23
C LYS A 499 0.20 -9.51 23.53
N SER A 500 1.48 -9.80 23.44
CA SER A 500 2.29 -10.07 24.61
C SER A 500 3.66 -9.44 24.53
N ASP A 501 4.11 -8.90 25.66
CA ASP A 501 5.49 -8.52 25.92
C ASP A 501 6.12 -9.56 26.87
N TRP A 502 7.19 -10.18 26.44
CA TRP A 502 7.93 -11.20 27.17
C TRP A 502 9.31 -10.69 27.53
N LEU A 503 9.97 -11.31 28.50
CA LEU A 503 11.36 -11.03 28.86
C LEU A 503 11.60 -9.54 29.17
N ASN A 504 10.71 -8.94 29.97
CA ASN A 504 10.73 -7.49 30.32
C ASN A 504 10.70 -6.59 29.08
N GLY A 505 9.82 -6.89 28.11
CA GLY A 505 9.64 -6.12 26.86
C GLY A 505 10.72 -6.38 25.81
N ARG A 506 11.64 -7.33 26.01
CA ARG A 506 12.63 -7.71 25.00
C ARG A 506 12.06 -8.55 23.86
N LEU A 507 10.91 -9.18 24.05
CA LEU A 507 10.21 -9.93 23.01
C LEU A 507 8.75 -9.50 22.97
N ALA A 508 8.34 -8.89 21.88
CA ALA A 508 6.95 -8.54 21.59
C ALA A 508 6.37 -9.54 20.58
N THR A 509 5.20 -10.11 20.90
CA THR A 509 4.51 -11.05 20.02
C THR A 509 3.06 -10.66 19.81
N THR A 510 2.54 -10.89 18.60
CA THR A 510 1.12 -10.81 18.28
C THR A 510 0.70 -12.11 17.62
N PHE A 511 -0.26 -12.80 18.20
CA PHE A 511 -0.91 -13.96 17.61
C PHE A 511 -2.36 -13.62 17.32
N SER A 512 -2.87 -13.98 16.14
CA SER A 512 -4.27 -13.80 15.77
C SER A 512 -4.83 -15.02 15.03
N LEU A 513 -6.10 -15.27 15.27
CA LEU A 513 -6.96 -16.23 14.59
C LEU A 513 -8.14 -15.47 14.00
N TYR A 514 -8.44 -15.68 12.70
CA TYR A 514 -9.48 -14.91 12.06
C TYR A 514 -10.31 -15.71 11.04
N ARG A 515 -11.54 -15.24 10.85
CA ARG A 515 -12.42 -15.56 9.72
C ARG A 515 -12.85 -14.27 9.05
N LEU A 516 -12.55 -14.14 7.76
CA LEU A 516 -12.92 -13.01 6.92
C LEU A 516 -13.82 -13.50 5.78
N GLU A 517 -15.00 -12.89 5.64
CA GLU A 517 -16.01 -13.32 4.65
C GLU A 517 -16.53 -12.12 3.86
N MET A 518 -16.45 -12.21 2.52
CA MET A 518 -17.14 -11.30 1.61
C MET A 518 -18.40 -12.01 1.08
N TYR A 519 -19.55 -11.45 1.37
CA TYR A 519 -20.86 -11.93 0.92
C TYR A 519 -21.57 -10.91 0.04
N ASN A 520 -22.68 -11.27 -0.58
CA ASN A 520 -23.29 -10.53 -1.67
C ASN A 520 -22.30 -10.30 -2.84
N LYS A 521 -21.35 -11.21 -3.03
CA LYS A 521 -20.46 -11.17 -4.17
C LYS A 521 -21.23 -11.48 -5.44
N ARG A 522 -20.95 -10.75 -6.51
CA ARG A 522 -21.59 -10.95 -7.82
C ARG A 522 -21.20 -12.30 -8.39
N SER A 523 -22.19 -13.05 -8.85
CA SER A 523 -22.07 -14.35 -9.53
C SER A 523 -23.08 -14.39 -10.68
N LYS A 524 -22.81 -15.20 -11.69
CA LYS A 524 -23.80 -15.48 -12.74
C LYS A 524 -24.99 -16.23 -12.16
N ASP A 525 -26.21 -15.93 -12.65
CA ASP A 525 -27.40 -16.70 -12.32
C ASP A 525 -27.27 -18.09 -12.96
N PRO A 526 -27.34 -19.19 -12.19
CA PRO A 526 -27.25 -20.55 -12.75
C PRO A 526 -28.36 -20.88 -13.77
N LEU A 527 -29.51 -20.18 -13.69
CA LEU A 527 -30.65 -20.38 -14.59
C LEU A 527 -30.60 -19.44 -15.80
N ASP A 528 -29.92 -18.31 -15.70
CA ASP A 528 -29.72 -17.34 -16.77
C ASP A 528 -28.34 -16.70 -16.66
N PRO A 529 -27.29 -17.25 -17.32
CA PRO A 529 -25.93 -16.75 -17.22
C PRO A 529 -25.72 -15.29 -17.71
N THR A 530 -26.74 -14.70 -18.35
CA THR A 530 -26.69 -13.26 -18.74
C THR A 530 -27.07 -12.34 -17.58
N ARG A 531 -27.62 -12.89 -16.49
CA ARG A 531 -28.03 -12.18 -15.30
C ARG A 531 -26.99 -12.35 -14.19
N VAL A 532 -26.72 -11.29 -13.44
CA VAL A 532 -25.90 -11.32 -12.24
C VAL A 532 -26.79 -11.33 -11.00
N ILE A 533 -26.44 -12.18 -10.05
CA ILE A 533 -27.10 -12.30 -8.74
C ILE A 533 -26.09 -12.12 -7.61
N LEU A 534 -26.56 -11.80 -6.40
CA LEU A 534 -25.73 -11.52 -5.22
C LEU A 534 -25.66 -12.74 -4.27
N THR A 535 -25.23 -13.88 -4.78
CA THR A 535 -25.14 -15.12 -3.99
C THR A 535 -23.72 -15.54 -3.67
N GLY A 536 -22.73 -14.88 -4.27
CA GLY A 536 -21.33 -15.24 -4.10
C GLY A 536 -20.83 -15.03 -2.67
N LEU A 537 -19.94 -15.91 -2.25
CA LEU A 537 -19.26 -15.89 -0.94
C LEU A 537 -17.78 -16.26 -1.14
N GLN A 538 -16.88 -15.38 -0.74
CA GLN A 538 -15.47 -15.67 -0.58
C GLN A 538 -15.14 -15.65 0.90
N ARG A 539 -14.37 -16.62 1.38
CA ARG A 539 -13.97 -16.74 2.79
C ARG A 539 -12.47 -16.99 2.89
N THR A 540 -11.87 -16.44 3.93
CA THR A 540 -10.51 -16.80 4.37
C THR A 540 -10.53 -17.06 5.86
N ASP A 541 -10.09 -18.25 6.25
CA ASP A 541 -9.79 -18.64 7.61
C ASP A 541 -8.25 -18.66 7.77
N GLY A 542 -7.72 -18.09 8.85
CA GLY A 542 -6.26 -18.07 9.01
C GLY A 542 -5.78 -17.82 10.43
N ILE A 543 -4.49 -18.07 10.59
CA ILE A 543 -3.71 -17.76 11.78
C ILE A 543 -2.49 -16.97 11.38
N GLU A 544 -2.12 -16.01 12.21
CA GLU A 544 -0.94 -15.15 12.04
C GLU A 544 -0.15 -15.06 13.34
N LEU A 545 1.17 -15.06 13.22
CA LEU A 545 2.10 -14.79 14.30
C LEU A 545 3.13 -13.78 13.83
N SER A 546 3.30 -12.68 14.57
CA SER A 546 4.38 -11.72 14.39
C SER A 546 5.21 -11.63 15.68
N ALA A 547 6.52 -11.47 15.55
CA ALA A 547 7.44 -11.35 16.66
C ALA A 547 8.57 -10.35 16.37
N ARG A 548 8.95 -9.57 17.39
CA ARG A 548 10.16 -8.74 17.42
C ARG A 548 10.88 -8.99 18.73
N ALA A 549 12.15 -9.32 18.67
CA ALA A 549 12.95 -9.68 19.84
C ALA A 549 14.28 -8.91 19.86
N GLN A 550 14.64 -8.34 21.00
CA GLN A 550 15.97 -7.85 21.32
C GLN A 550 16.66 -8.91 22.19
N LEU A 551 17.46 -9.79 21.57
CA LEU A 551 18.09 -10.92 22.28
C LEU A 551 19.21 -10.45 23.21
N THR A 552 20.05 -9.53 22.71
CA THR A 552 21.07 -8.80 23.48
C THR A 552 20.93 -7.30 23.14
N ASP A 553 21.76 -6.46 23.72
CA ASP A 553 21.76 -5.01 23.38
C ASP A 553 22.15 -4.77 21.91
N GLU A 554 22.75 -5.73 21.24
CA GLU A 554 23.29 -5.66 19.89
C GLU A 554 22.53 -6.55 18.89
N ILE A 555 21.95 -7.69 19.32
CA ILE A 555 21.33 -8.68 18.44
C ILE A 555 19.81 -8.61 18.55
N TYR A 556 19.16 -8.53 17.41
CA TYR A 556 17.71 -8.56 17.30
C TYR A 556 17.21 -9.58 16.29
N LEU A 557 15.95 -10.01 16.49
CA LEU A 557 15.18 -10.80 15.53
C LEU A 557 13.86 -10.08 15.22
N ARG A 558 13.41 -10.14 13.98
CA ARG A 558 12.08 -9.70 13.57
C ARG A 558 11.52 -10.67 12.53
N GLY A 559 10.23 -10.92 12.60
CA GLY A 559 9.59 -11.77 11.61
C GLY A 559 8.17 -12.11 11.96
N GLY A 560 7.58 -12.94 11.11
CA GLY A 560 6.24 -13.44 11.31
C GLY A 560 5.85 -14.39 10.20
N VAL A 561 4.76 -15.11 10.43
CA VAL A 561 4.19 -16.09 9.51
C VAL A 561 2.68 -16.02 9.53
N ALA A 562 2.07 -16.23 8.37
CA ALA A 562 0.64 -16.46 8.21
C ALA A 562 0.41 -17.84 7.57
N ILE A 563 -0.62 -18.52 8.05
CA ILE A 563 -1.19 -19.72 7.43
C ILE A 563 -2.67 -19.45 7.24
N GLN A 564 -3.15 -19.56 6.00
CA GLN A 564 -4.53 -19.21 5.64
C GLN A 564 -5.10 -20.16 4.60
N ASP A 565 -6.41 -20.36 4.65
CA ASP A 565 -7.18 -21.05 3.63
C ASP A 565 -8.23 -20.10 3.07
N ALA A 566 -8.00 -19.65 1.83
CA ALA A 566 -8.87 -18.73 1.11
C ALA A 566 -9.60 -19.46 0.01
N GLU A 567 -10.94 -19.35 -0.02
CA GLU A 567 -11.81 -20.10 -0.92
C GLU A 567 -12.94 -19.23 -1.47
N GLN A 568 -13.26 -19.41 -2.73
CA GLN A 568 -14.49 -18.95 -3.36
C GLN A 568 -15.61 -19.96 -3.05
N VAL A 569 -16.22 -19.85 -1.85
CA VAL A 569 -17.16 -20.83 -1.29
C VAL A 569 -18.43 -20.94 -2.13
N LYS A 570 -18.94 -19.80 -2.62
CA LYS A 570 -20.03 -19.71 -3.58
C LYS A 570 -19.60 -18.77 -4.70
N ALA A 571 -19.57 -19.29 -5.91
CA ALA A 571 -19.14 -18.58 -7.10
C ALA A 571 -19.72 -19.25 -8.35
N ASP A 572 -19.35 -18.77 -9.52
CA ASP A 572 -19.61 -19.46 -10.79
C ASP A 572 -19.00 -20.87 -10.75
N ALA A 573 -19.57 -21.82 -11.47
CA ALA A 573 -19.22 -23.24 -11.35
C ALA A 573 -17.73 -23.55 -11.59
N ASP A 574 -17.08 -22.79 -12.46
CA ASP A 574 -15.64 -22.89 -12.76
C ASP A 574 -14.73 -22.26 -11.69
N LEU A 575 -15.29 -21.47 -10.79
CA LEU A 575 -14.56 -20.75 -9.72
C LEU A 575 -14.86 -21.32 -8.33
N GLN A 576 -15.97 -22.04 -8.16
CA GLN A 576 -16.39 -22.56 -6.85
C GLN A 576 -15.34 -23.53 -6.27
N GLY A 577 -15.01 -23.38 -4.99
CA GLY A 577 -13.99 -24.16 -4.30
C GLY A 577 -12.56 -23.77 -4.67
N LYS A 578 -12.36 -22.77 -5.55
CA LYS A 578 -11.04 -22.34 -5.99
C LYS A 578 -10.46 -21.27 -5.08
N ARG A 579 -9.12 -21.27 -4.99
CA ARG A 579 -8.36 -20.23 -4.27
C ARG A 579 -8.32 -18.95 -5.12
N PRO A 580 -8.49 -17.76 -4.53
CA PRO A 580 -8.29 -16.51 -5.25
C PRO A 580 -6.86 -16.40 -5.79
N MET A 581 -6.70 -15.75 -6.96
CA MET A 581 -5.40 -15.56 -7.58
C MET A 581 -4.42 -14.78 -6.68
N ASN A 582 -3.14 -15.02 -6.80
CA ASN A 582 -2.04 -14.45 -6.01
C ASN A 582 -2.07 -14.74 -4.50
N VAL A 583 -3.02 -15.51 -4.00
CA VAL A 583 -3.14 -15.85 -2.58
C VAL A 583 -2.37 -17.11 -2.26
N SER A 584 -1.35 -17.01 -1.40
CA SER A 584 -0.62 -18.15 -0.87
C SER A 584 -1.33 -18.73 0.36
N ARG A 585 -1.19 -20.04 0.60
CA ARG A 585 -1.63 -20.65 1.85
C ARG A 585 -0.74 -20.27 3.03
N GLN A 586 0.50 -19.96 2.76
CA GLN A 586 1.47 -19.57 3.79
C GLN A 586 2.43 -18.51 3.23
N ASN A 587 2.73 -17.52 4.02
CA ASN A 587 3.79 -16.56 3.76
C ASN A 587 4.39 -16.07 5.07
N GLY A 588 5.62 -15.59 5.01
CA GLY A 588 6.29 -15.02 6.17
C GLY A 588 7.69 -14.58 5.87
N GLN A 589 8.30 -14.00 6.89
CA GLN A 589 9.69 -13.55 6.88
C GLN A 589 10.33 -13.72 8.25
N LEU A 590 11.65 -13.90 8.24
CA LEU A 590 12.46 -13.92 9.45
C LEU A 590 13.80 -13.26 9.16
N PHE A 591 14.13 -12.24 9.94
CA PHE A 591 15.39 -11.50 9.86
C PHE A 591 16.10 -11.52 11.20
N ALA A 592 17.41 -11.67 11.15
CA ALA A 592 18.33 -11.53 12.28
C ALA A 592 19.30 -10.40 12.00
N GLY A 593 19.44 -9.48 12.95
CA GLY A 593 20.32 -8.33 12.80
C GLY A 593 21.25 -8.12 13.99
N TYR A 594 22.35 -7.44 13.69
CA TYR A 594 23.36 -7.00 14.64
C TYR A 594 23.56 -5.50 14.51
N GLN A 595 23.71 -4.79 15.63
CA GLN A 595 23.99 -3.36 15.67
C GLN A 595 24.85 -3.03 16.89
N SER A 596 26.08 -2.58 16.68
CA SER A 596 27.06 -2.30 17.76
C SER A 596 26.82 -0.98 18.52
N GLY A 597 25.60 -0.43 18.46
CA GLY A 597 25.26 0.84 19.09
C GLY A 597 25.04 1.98 18.07
N LYS A 598 25.20 3.25 18.50
CA LYS A 598 25.04 4.43 17.65
C LYS A 598 26.09 4.51 16.53
N GLN A 599 27.29 4.01 16.79
CA GLN A 599 28.42 3.95 15.86
C GLN A 599 28.97 2.53 15.80
N GLY A 600 29.59 2.18 14.69
CA GLY A 600 30.20 0.86 14.49
C GLY A 600 29.51 0.02 13.44
N TRP A 601 29.78 -1.26 13.45
CA TRP A 601 29.23 -2.22 12.50
C TRP A 601 27.76 -2.51 12.75
N PHE A 602 27.02 -2.65 11.67
CA PHE A 602 25.67 -3.20 11.68
C PHE A 602 25.49 -4.16 10.51
N GLY A 603 24.54 -5.05 10.64
CA GLY A 603 24.17 -5.96 9.56
C GLY A 603 22.86 -6.65 9.86
N GLU A 604 22.24 -7.17 8.84
CA GLU A 604 20.98 -7.92 8.92
C GLU A 604 20.95 -8.94 7.79
N THR A 605 20.46 -10.12 8.08
CA THR A 605 20.19 -11.14 7.07
C THR A 605 18.89 -11.84 7.39
N GLY A 606 18.21 -12.31 6.36
CA GLY A 606 16.96 -13.00 6.58
C GLY A 606 16.41 -13.67 5.34
N VAL A 607 15.23 -14.23 5.52
CA VAL A 607 14.49 -14.94 4.50
C VAL A 607 13.06 -14.42 4.42
N THR A 608 12.58 -14.21 3.20
CA THR A 608 11.17 -14.02 2.87
C THR A 608 10.69 -15.24 2.11
N ALA A 609 9.64 -15.90 2.59
CA ALA A 609 9.09 -17.11 2.00
C ALA A 609 7.60 -16.93 1.66
N VAL A 610 7.21 -17.36 0.47
CA VAL A 610 5.83 -17.33 -0.02
C VAL A 610 5.50 -18.69 -0.63
N GLY A 611 4.40 -19.30 -0.20
CA GLY A 611 3.94 -20.58 -0.73
C GLY A 611 3.43 -20.49 -2.17
N ASP A 612 3.02 -21.61 -2.74
CA ASP A 612 2.41 -21.68 -4.07
C ASP A 612 1.13 -20.85 -4.17
N ARG A 613 0.92 -20.28 -5.34
CA ARG A 613 -0.25 -19.44 -5.69
C ARG A 613 -0.74 -19.79 -7.06
N PHE A 614 -1.88 -19.22 -7.46
CA PHE A 614 -2.40 -19.33 -8.81
C PHE A 614 -2.35 -17.99 -9.53
N ALA A 615 -2.06 -18.03 -10.81
CA ALA A 615 -2.03 -16.86 -11.70
C ALA A 615 -3.44 -16.39 -12.12
N ASP A 616 -4.47 -17.19 -11.85
CA ASP A 616 -5.85 -16.94 -12.23
C ASP A 616 -6.83 -17.53 -11.20
N ASN A 617 -8.05 -17.01 -11.17
CA ASN A 617 -9.09 -17.44 -10.23
C ASN A 617 -9.66 -18.85 -10.53
N ALA A 618 -9.47 -19.38 -11.72
CA ALA A 618 -9.87 -20.74 -12.08
C ALA A 618 -8.81 -21.80 -11.69
N ASN A 619 -7.66 -21.33 -11.15
CA ASN A 619 -6.54 -22.14 -10.70
C ASN A 619 -5.94 -23.00 -11.83
N THR A 620 -5.89 -22.46 -13.04
CA THR A 620 -5.37 -23.19 -14.21
C THR A 620 -3.84 -23.11 -14.31
N THR A 621 -3.21 -22.06 -13.78
CA THR A 621 -1.77 -21.84 -13.85
C THR A 621 -1.21 -21.63 -12.45
N THR A 622 -0.25 -22.47 -12.06
CA THR A 622 0.41 -22.43 -10.74
C THR A 622 1.65 -21.55 -10.79
N LEU A 623 1.79 -20.65 -9.83
CA LEU A 623 3.03 -19.95 -9.52
C LEU A 623 3.74 -20.73 -8.39
N PRO A 624 4.96 -21.24 -8.61
CA PRO A 624 5.72 -21.94 -7.58
C PRO A 624 5.95 -21.08 -6.33
N GLY A 625 5.98 -21.72 -5.17
CA GLY A 625 6.45 -21.07 -3.94
C GLY A 625 7.94 -20.80 -4.00
N TYR A 626 8.40 -19.82 -3.21
CA TYR A 626 9.82 -19.46 -3.15
C TYR A 626 10.27 -19.03 -1.75
N ALA A 627 11.59 -19.05 -1.57
CA ALA A 627 12.27 -18.44 -0.44
C ALA A 627 13.40 -17.55 -0.97
N ARG A 628 13.38 -16.26 -0.67
CA ARG A 628 14.39 -15.28 -1.03
C ARG A 628 15.22 -14.93 0.19
N PHE A 629 16.53 -15.05 0.06
CA PHE A 629 17.48 -14.68 1.12
C PHE A 629 18.10 -13.33 0.82
N ASP A 630 18.09 -12.43 1.81
CA ASP A 630 18.61 -11.08 1.69
C ASP A 630 19.62 -10.83 2.80
N ALA A 631 20.64 -10.01 2.53
CA ALA A 631 21.66 -9.65 3.50
C ALA A 631 22.12 -8.21 3.31
N ARG A 632 22.47 -7.53 4.41
CA ARG A 632 23.14 -6.22 4.38
C ARG A 632 24.17 -6.11 5.49
N ALA A 633 25.20 -5.34 5.24
CA ALA A 633 26.18 -4.95 6.24
C ALA A 633 26.66 -3.53 5.99
N GLY A 634 27.01 -2.83 7.05
CA GLY A 634 27.48 -1.47 6.96
C GLY A 634 28.23 -1.01 8.19
N TYR A 635 28.74 0.19 8.10
CA TYR A 635 29.40 0.85 9.20
C TYR A 635 28.87 2.26 9.38
N ARG A 636 28.63 2.64 10.63
CA ARG A 636 28.12 3.94 11.03
C ARG A 636 29.20 4.73 11.77
N TRP A 637 29.61 5.85 11.18
CA TRP A 637 30.43 6.89 11.81
C TRP A 637 29.52 7.94 12.47
N PRO A 638 30.05 8.94 13.17
CA PRO A 638 29.21 9.97 13.78
C PRO A 638 28.27 10.69 12.82
N GLN A 639 28.72 11.01 11.61
CA GLN A 639 27.96 11.73 10.59
C GLN A 639 27.75 10.92 9.30
N TRP A 640 28.53 9.89 9.05
CA TRP A 640 28.47 9.08 7.85
C TRP A 640 27.93 7.69 8.13
N GLU A 641 27.29 7.14 7.15
CA GLU A 641 26.92 5.71 7.12
C GLU A 641 27.22 5.17 5.72
N ALA A 642 27.83 3.99 5.65
CA ALA A 642 28.01 3.25 4.42
C ALA A 642 27.45 1.85 4.58
N GLN A 643 26.68 1.38 3.59
CA GLN A 643 26.01 0.08 3.59
C GLN A 643 26.14 -0.60 2.24
N LEU A 644 26.44 -1.88 2.25
CA LEU A 644 26.26 -2.81 1.14
C LEU A 644 25.06 -3.72 1.44
N SER A 645 24.13 -3.83 0.50
CA SER A 645 23.01 -4.77 0.57
C SER A 645 22.96 -5.68 -0.64
N VAL A 646 22.48 -6.89 -0.44
CA VAL A 646 22.27 -7.92 -1.45
C VAL A 646 20.87 -8.48 -1.27
N GLU A 647 20.04 -8.33 -2.29
CA GLU A 647 18.75 -9.03 -2.39
C GLU A 647 18.92 -10.29 -3.23
N ASN A 648 18.12 -11.31 -2.92
CA ASN A 648 18.17 -12.61 -3.57
C ASN A 648 19.61 -13.18 -3.61
N LEU A 649 20.22 -13.33 -2.43
CA LEU A 649 21.60 -13.77 -2.25
C LEU A 649 21.92 -15.09 -2.99
N THR A 650 20.93 -15.97 -3.09
CA THR A 650 21.05 -17.29 -3.74
C THR A 650 20.87 -17.27 -5.24
N ASP A 651 20.49 -16.10 -5.82
CA ASP A 651 20.22 -15.92 -7.24
C ASP A 651 19.19 -16.93 -7.79
N HIS A 652 18.11 -17.11 -7.03
CA HIS A 652 17.07 -18.06 -7.40
C HIS A 652 15.97 -17.40 -8.22
N ASP A 653 15.57 -18.00 -9.35
CA ASP A 653 14.46 -17.55 -10.15
C ASP A 653 13.13 -17.83 -9.44
N TYR A 654 12.29 -16.81 -9.32
CA TYR A 654 10.99 -16.91 -8.69
C TYR A 654 9.97 -15.98 -9.36
N PHE A 655 8.70 -16.11 -8.99
CA PHE A 655 7.61 -15.30 -9.57
C PHE A 655 6.87 -14.57 -8.43
N VAL A 656 6.74 -13.24 -8.57
CA VAL A 656 6.14 -12.39 -7.53
C VAL A 656 4.63 -12.48 -7.54
N SER A 657 4.00 -12.30 -8.70
CA SER A 657 2.54 -12.25 -8.87
C SER A 657 2.14 -12.50 -10.32
N ALA A 658 0.85 -12.48 -10.60
CA ALA A 658 0.32 -12.48 -11.96
C ALA A 658 -0.89 -11.53 -12.06
N THR A 659 -1.13 -10.96 -13.23
CA THR A 659 -2.39 -10.27 -13.54
C THR A 659 -3.35 -11.19 -14.30
N SER A 660 -2.85 -12.24 -14.89
CA SER A 660 -3.58 -13.36 -15.51
C SER A 660 -2.62 -14.53 -15.77
N ALA A 661 -3.16 -15.66 -16.19
CA ALA A 661 -2.35 -16.80 -16.66
C ALA A 661 -1.38 -16.46 -17.81
N ALA A 662 -1.67 -15.40 -18.58
CA ALA A 662 -0.81 -14.93 -19.67
C ALA A 662 0.17 -13.81 -19.28
N GLN A 663 0.21 -13.40 -17.99
CA GLN A 663 0.96 -12.23 -17.51
C GLN A 663 1.46 -12.51 -16.11
N ILE A 664 2.63 -13.12 -16.01
CA ILE A 664 3.26 -13.59 -14.78
C ILE A 664 4.55 -12.80 -14.57
N MET A 665 4.68 -12.11 -13.44
CA MET A 665 5.82 -11.26 -13.11
C MET A 665 6.96 -12.10 -12.51
N PRO A 666 8.12 -12.22 -13.18
CA PRO A 666 9.31 -12.78 -12.56
C PRO A 666 9.80 -11.90 -11.43
N GLY A 667 10.38 -12.52 -10.41
CA GLY A 667 11.09 -11.82 -9.35
C GLY A 667 12.49 -11.40 -9.80
N THR A 668 13.02 -10.39 -9.12
CA THR A 668 14.34 -9.85 -9.45
C THR A 668 15.44 -10.84 -9.10
N PRO A 669 16.41 -11.10 -10.00
CA PRO A 669 17.60 -11.90 -9.69
C PRO A 669 18.46 -11.21 -8.64
N ARG A 670 19.62 -11.75 -8.30
CA ARG A 670 20.49 -11.15 -7.29
C ARG A 670 20.85 -9.70 -7.63
N GLN A 671 20.56 -8.79 -6.69
CA GLN A 671 20.89 -7.37 -6.78
C GLN A 671 21.84 -6.96 -5.67
N LEU A 672 22.76 -6.03 -6.00
CA LEU A 672 23.65 -5.40 -5.06
C LEU A 672 23.37 -3.90 -5.05
N HIS A 673 23.36 -3.29 -3.85
CA HIS A 673 23.27 -1.83 -3.70
C HIS A 673 24.32 -1.35 -2.70
N LEU A 674 25.03 -0.31 -3.08
CA LEU A 674 25.94 0.44 -2.20
C LEU A 674 25.30 1.77 -1.89
N THR A 675 25.08 2.05 -0.62
CA THR A 675 24.47 3.29 -0.12
C THR A 675 25.48 4.03 0.77
N ALA A 676 25.62 5.34 0.56
CA ALA A 676 26.30 6.25 1.46
C ALA A 676 25.34 7.34 1.92
N ALA A 677 25.31 7.64 3.22
CA ALA A 677 24.48 8.68 3.79
C ALA A 677 25.33 9.60 4.71
N TYR A 678 25.00 10.88 4.69
CA TYR A 678 25.59 11.90 5.56
C TYR A 678 24.49 12.58 6.38
N ARG A 679 24.73 12.71 7.69
CA ARG A 679 23.80 13.33 8.65
C ARG A 679 24.47 14.58 9.25
N PHE A 680 23.71 15.66 9.38
CA PHE A 680 24.20 16.95 9.88
C PHE A 680 23.12 17.75 10.60
#